data_9f7a02da262b3a0ed3060ee4edfb2d59
#
_entry.id   9f7a02da262b3a0ed3060ee4edfb2d59
#
_cell.length_a   1.000
_cell.length_b   1.000
_cell.length_c   1.000
_cell.angle_alpha   90.00
_cell.angle_beta   90.00
_cell.angle_gamma   90.00
#
_symmetry.space_group_name_H-M   'P 1'
#
loop_
_entity.id
_entity.type
_entity.pdbx_description
1 polymer ?
#
loop_
_entity_poly.entity_id
_entity_poly.type
_entity_poly.pdbx_seq_one_letter_code
_entity_poly.pdbx_strand_id
1 'polypeptide(L)'
;MSTNPNRRTIVAHGRLAMRELRLNAARQRLHGLQIFSFEQLAVRLAGGFTRPIDDESLRSAIQAVVPETPLGELDGIKLLPGMIDAAADTLHKVWRSGIDLAARAHEHPRLESIARLEAAVQDRLPPGMMRPADLASAALKRLAHAPAVLGSVEIVGITELSPSWRPLLAALAAHVPVAWVAGPRPVPEWLAETDIEVRRSDARTPEQHMVSAATGYHEAVEAIRWARALMVTDGVDPSDIAIAAASTADYDDHFLALRADANLDLHFVHGIKVTTTREGQAAAALADILIRGFSQTRMRRLAALCGSEAGPFQSLPQGWLRVLPADAPLASLSAWDRLLSRLTAADWPDAQDHTATLRAIVDLLAKGHAAADEVGAAFLTGRTLAIWRKALLAGPSVSLDTTLENLKQDDGLEVCVSPAWMPASALAASPRRHVRLIGLNSSRWPRGISEDRLISDHIIPTAELDPLPIGAADRRDFETILATTEVEVTMSRARRDGEGRLLGRSALLGPVTDEIYIGRNAVPSHAFSETDRLMARPDEFAGDIQAASALTTWRNWHRKDITPHDGLVRADHPLLLDILAQVQSASSLKLLLRSPLGFVWRYGMRLKLPESGTDPLVLDALAMGDLVHMTLDLALQDLEANGGLAIADDAKISAAIEVAAGSVAGVWESERAVPPPVIWRRTLDDARALAERALTYRGEHLDDARSYGEVAFGGATPKTGASSPWDAATPVAIPETGFAIKGYIDRLDLSGDGTRALVRDYKTGRAPKDDISIDGGRELQRCLYAFAVKALLGADVSISASLLYPRTETDLQLADPEATLGELTGYLQSASASLSAGHALIGPDTGGTYDELAFALPANAGATYCKRKTPAATDLLGDAALVWEAQ
;
A
#
# COMPACT_ATOMS: atom_id res chain seq x y z
N MET A 1 -8.29 -54.97 -33.60
CA MET A 1 -7.39 -54.21 -32.73
C MET A 1 -7.38 -54.89 -31.38
N SER A 2 -6.28 -55.43 -30.91
CA SER A 2 -6.17 -56.08 -29.59
C SER A 2 -6.47 -55.03 -28.52
N THR A 3 -7.55 -55.23 -27.80
CA THR A 3 -7.88 -54.43 -26.57
C THR A 3 -6.79 -54.74 -25.55
N ASN A 4 -6.01 -53.75 -25.16
CA ASN A 4 -5.04 -53.91 -24.09
C ASN A 4 -5.87 -54.06 -22.79
N PRO A 5 -6.00 -55.21 -22.16
CA PRO A 5 -6.93 -55.43 -21.04
C PRO A 5 -6.59 -54.67 -19.77
N ASN A 6 -5.42 -54.02 -19.75
CA ASN A 6 -4.92 -53.29 -18.59
C ASN A 6 -5.02 -51.76 -18.70
N ARG A 7 -5.67 -51.21 -19.75
CA ARG A 7 -5.77 -49.73 -19.87
C ARG A 7 -6.91 -49.21 -18.97
N ARG A 8 -6.60 -48.25 -18.15
CA ARG A 8 -7.52 -47.60 -17.23
C ARG A 8 -7.28 -46.09 -17.23
N THR A 9 -8.34 -45.30 -17.23
CA THR A 9 -8.29 -43.87 -17.20
C THR A 9 -8.92 -43.36 -15.91
N ILE A 10 -8.19 -42.52 -15.16
CA ILE A 10 -8.73 -41.75 -14.03
C ILE A 10 -8.92 -40.33 -14.49
N VAL A 11 -10.09 -39.76 -14.23
CA VAL A 11 -10.41 -38.36 -14.45
C VAL A 11 -10.50 -37.67 -13.09
N ALA A 12 -9.71 -36.59 -12.92
CA ALA A 12 -9.68 -35.81 -11.69
C ALA A 12 -9.71 -34.31 -11.99
N HIS A 13 -10.15 -33.52 -11.03
CA HIS A 13 -10.17 -32.08 -11.15
C HIS A 13 -8.98 -31.43 -10.45
N GLY A 14 -8.32 -30.49 -11.15
CA GLY A 14 -7.24 -29.70 -10.63
C GLY A 14 -5.84 -30.35 -10.71
N ARG A 15 -4.83 -29.49 -10.85
CA ARG A 15 -3.43 -29.91 -11.03
C ARG A 15 -2.89 -30.70 -9.84
N LEU A 16 -3.27 -30.30 -8.62
CA LEU A 16 -2.82 -30.93 -7.38
C LEU A 16 -3.32 -32.39 -7.29
N ALA A 17 -4.64 -32.61 -7.43
CA ALA A 17 -5.22 -33.95 -7.37
C ALA A 17 -4.62 -34.90 -8.44
N MET A 18 -4.45 -34.41 -9.68
CA MET A 18 -3.82 -35.20 -10.75
C MET A 18 -2.34 -35.53 -10.43
N ARG A 19 -1.60 -34.62 -9.84
CA ARG A 19 -0.21 -34.83 -9.43
C ARG A 19 -0.12 -35.89 -8.34
N GLU A 20 -0.96 -35.82 -7.33
CA GLU A 20 -1.01 -36.80 -6.24
C GLU A 20 -1.38 -38.18 -6.73
N LEU A 21 -2.38 -38.30 -7.59
CA LEU A 21 -2.76 -39.57 -8.22
C LEU A 21 -1.60 -40.17 -9.03
N ARG A 22 -0.82 -39.35 -9.76
CA ARG A 22 0.37 -39.79 -10.48
C ARG A 22 1.47 -40.27 -9.54
N LEU A 23 1.71 -39.57 -8.45
CA LEU A 23 2.69 -39.98 -7.43
C LEU A 23 2.27 -41.28 -6.76
N ASN A 24 1.00 -41.42 -6.39
CA ASN A 24 0.48 -42.65 -5.80
C ASN A 24 0.56 -43.85 -6.78
N ALA A 25 0.21 -43.61 -8.05
CA ALA A 25 0.38 -44.64 -9.08
C ALA A 25 1.84 -45.05 -9.27
N ALA A 26 2.77 -44.12 -9.23
CA ALA A 26 4.22 -44.39 -9.31
C ALA A 26 4.71 -45.18 -8.09
N ARG A 27 4.31 -44.78 -6.87
CA ARG A 27 4.66 -45.48 -5.62
C ARG A 27 4.12 -46.92 -5.61
N GLN A 28 2.91 -47.13 -6.13
CA GLN A 28 2.28 -48.43 -6.24
C GLN A 28 2.73 -49.21 -7.48
N ARG A 29 3.59 -48.66 -8.32
CA ARG A 29 4.08 -49.29 -9.58
C ARG A 29 2.95 -49.71 -10.52
N LEU A 30 1.88 -48.89 -10.60
CA LEU A 30 0.76 -49.18 -11.50
C LEU A 30 1.13 -48.88 -12.95
N HIS A 31 0.83 -49.83 -13.86
CA HIS A 31 1.05 -49.70 -15.28
C HIS A 31 -0.24 -49.63 -16.07
N GLY A 32 -0.28 -48.97 -17.21
CA GLY A 32 -1.46 -48.83 -18.07
C GLY A 32 -2.46 -47.77 -17.58
N LEU A 33 -2.17 -47.05 -16.51
CA LEU A 33 -2.99 -45.99 -15.96
C LEU A 33 -2.75 -44.65 -16.66
N GLN A 34 -3.82 -43.99 -17.08
CA GLN A 34 -3.81 -42.60 -17.57
C GLN A 34 -4.56 -41.74 -16.58
N ILE A 35 -4.03 -40.52 -16.30
CA ILE A 35 -4.66 -39.57 -15.37
C ILE A 35 -4.84 -38.25 -16.11
N PHE A 36 -6.08 -37.83 -16.29
CA PHE A 36 -6.50 -36.70 -17.10
C PHE A 36 -7.46 -35.77 -16.34
N SER A 37 -7.58 -34.51 -16.81
CA SER A 37 -8.80 -33.73 -16.60
C SER A 37 -9.91 -34.24 -17.56
N PHE A 38 -11.15 -33.82 -17.35
CA PHE A 38 -12.21 -34.20 -18.28
C PHE A 38 -11.96 -33.66 -19.70
N GLU A 39 -11.45 -32.45 -19.81
CA GLU A 39 -11.06 -31.86 -21.08
C GLU A 39 -9.94 -32.67 -21.79
N GLN A 40 -8.93 -33.11 -21.05
CA GLN A 40 -7.83 -33.94 -21.59
C GLN A 40 -8.34 -35.30 -22.05
N LEU A 41 -9.33 -35.89 -21.35
CA LEU A 41 -10.03 -37.09 -21.80
C LEU A 41 -10.71 -36.82 -23.14
N ALA A 42 -11.47 -35.73 -23.24
CA ALA A 42 -12.19 -35.37 -24.47
C ALA A 42 -11.21 -35.14 -25.63
N VAL A 43 -10.09 -34.42 -25.40
CA VAL A 43 -9.02 -34.24 -26.39
C VAL A 43 -8.45 -35.58 -26.87
N ARG A 44 -8.17 -36.47 -25.93
CA ARG A 44 -7.61 -37.80 -26.22
C ARG A 44 -8.56 -38.62 -27.11
N LEU A 45 -9.84 -38.56 -26.81
CA LEU A 45 -10.89 -39.26 -27.57
C LEU A 45 -11.13 -38.62 -28.93
N ALA A 46 -11.06 -37.26 -29.03
CA ALA A 46 -11.20 -36.52 -30.28
C ALA A 46 -10.04 -36.75 -31.27
N GLY A 47 -8.97 -37.42 -30.85
CA GLY A 47 -7.85 -37.79 -31.72
C GLY A 47 -6.50 -37.20 -31.30
N GLY A 48 -6.46 -36.34 -30.30
CA GLY A 48 -5.24 -35.81 -29.73
C GLY A 48 -4.61 -34.64 -30.50
N PHE A 49 -5.23 -34.14 -31.58
CA PHE A 49 -4.75 -33.03 -32.41
C PHE A 49 -5.40 -31.68 -32.07
N THR A 50 -6.37 -31.70 -31.18
CA THR A 50 -7.07 -30.53 -30.69
C THR A 50 -6.67 -30.25 -29.25
N ARG A 51 -6.93 -29.05 -28.76
CA ARG A 51 -6.73 -28.66 -27.37
C ARG A 51 -7.86 -27.76 -26.90
N PRO A 52 -8.21 -27.78 -25.62
CA PRO A 52 -9.15 -26.81 -25.06
C PRO A 52 -8.56 -25.39 -25.14
N ILE A 53 -9.41 -24.41 -25.23
CA ILE A 53 -9.01 -23.00 -25.13
C ILE A 53 -8.51 -22.77 -23.69
N ASP A 54 -7.27 -22.37 -23.56
CA ASP A 54 -6.69 -21.95 -22.29
C ASP A 54 -6.98 -20.46 -22.01
N ASP A 55 -6.90 -20.07 -20.73
CA ASP A 55 -7.24 -18.71 -20.29
C ASP A 55 -6.32 -17.63 -20.90
N GLU A 56 -5.04 -17.94 -21.11
CA GLU A 56 -4.06 -17.01 -21.70
C GLU A 56 -4.38 -16.76 -23.19
N SER A 57 -4.65 -17.81 -23.96
CA SER A 57 -5.06 -17.71 -25.36
C SER A 57 -6.39 -17.00 -25.53
N LEU A 58 -7.37 -17.27 -24.64
CA LEU A 58 -8.65 -16.60 -24.63
C LEU A 58 -8.49 -15.08 -24.37
N ARG A 59 -7.77 -14.69 -23.34
CA ARG A 59 -7.54 -13.28 -23.00
C ARG A 59 -6.80 -12.54 -24.12
N SER A 60 -5.78 -13.17 -24.70
CA SER A 60 -5.04 -12.60 -25.83
C SER A 60 -5.95 -12.39 -27.05
N ALA A 61 -6.82 -13.35 -27.37
CA ALA A 61 -7.78 -13.21 -28.45
C ALA A 61 -8.79 -12.09 -28.18
N ILE A 62 -9.37 -12.03 -26.97
CA ILE A 62 -10.29 -10.98 -26.53
C ILE A 62 -9.62 -9.60 -26.66
N GLN A 63 -8.40 -9.44 -26.15
CA GLN A 63 -7.65 -8.17 -26.22
C GLN A 63 -7.43 -7.72 -27.66
N ALA A 64 -7.16 -8.65 -28.58
CA ALA A 64 -6.95 -8.33 -29.98
C ALA A 64 -8.23 -7.88 -30.70
N VAL A 65 -9.40 -8.46 -30.36
CA VAL A 65 -10.65 -8.22 -31.10
C VAL A 65 -11.54 -7.15 -30.49
N VAL A 66 -11.51 -6.93 -29.20
CA VAL A 66 -12.38 -5.97 -28.49
C VAL A 66 -12.32 -4.55 -29.08
N PRO A 67 -11.15 -3.98 -29.42
CA PRO A 67 -11.09 -2.62 -29.98
C PRO A 67 -11.90 -2.48 -31.29
N GLU A 68 -11.88 -3.50 -32.14
CA GLU A 68 -12.46 -3.48 -33.48
C GLU A 68 -13.90 -3.99 -33.52
N THR A 69 -14.34 -4.74 -32.50
CA THR A 69 -15.67 -5.35 -32.45
C THR A 69 -16.70 -4.33 -31.97
N PRO A 70 -17.81 -4.11 -32.71
CA PRO A 70 -18.90 -3.28 -32.22
C PRO A 70 -19.66 -3.99 -31.11
N LEU A 71 -19.67 -3.41 -29.92
CA LEU A 71 -20.29 -3.96 -28.71
C LEU A 71 -21.53 -3.17 -28.25
N GLY A 72 -22.05 -2.28 -29.10
CA GLY A 72 -23.25 -1.49 -28.81
C GLY A 72 -23.09 -0.60 -27.59
N GLU A 73 -23.92 -0.80 -26.55
CA GLU A 73 -23.84 -0.02 -25.29
C GLU A 73 -22.47 -0.12 -24.59
N LEU A 74 -21.73 -1.19 -24.83
CA LEU A 74 -20.41 -1.38 -24.21
C LEU A 74 -19.28 -0.65 -24.95
N ASP A 75 -19.54 -0.06 -26.13
CA ASP A 75 -18.50 0.62 -26.92
C ASP A 75 -17.82 1.76 -26.15
N GLY A 76 -18.56 2.47 -25.30
CA GLY A 76 -18.02 3.54 -24.46
C GLY A 76 -17.05 3.08 -23.35
N ILE A 77 -17.09 1.81 -22.98
CA ILE A 77 -16.31 1.24 -21.86
C ILE A 77 -15.43 0.06 -22.28
N LYS A 78 -15.50 -0.39 -23.52
CA LYS A 78 -14.81 -1.62 -23.97
C LYS A 78 -13.28 -1.57 -23.83
N LEU A 79 -12.68 -0.38 -23.79
CA LEU A 79 -11.24 -0.20 -23.63
C LEU A 79 -10.81 -0.02 -22.15
N LEU A 80 -11.76 -0.06 -21.20
CA LEU A 80 -11.40 0.02 -19.77
C LEU A 80 -10.70 -1.24 -19.27
N PRO A 81 -9.83 -1.13 -18.24
CA PRO A 81 -9.05 -2.23 -17.68
C PRO A 81 -9.97 -3.33 -17.21
N GLY A 82 -10.77 -3.77 -17.01
CA GLY A 82 -11.62 -4.87 -16.55
C GLY A 82 -12.44 -5.53 -17.65
N MET A 83 -12.43 -4.98 -18.87
CA MET A 83 -13.27 -5.51 -19.96
C MET A 83 -12.82 -6.89 -20.43
N ILE A 84 -11.50 -7.11 -20.49
CA ILE A 84 -10.93 -8.42 -20.88
C ILE A 84 -11.34 -9.49 -19.87
N ASP A 85 -11.23 -9.19 -18.59
CA ASP A 85 -11.63 -10.08 -17.51
C ASP A 85 -13.15 -10.38 -17.53
N ALA A 86 -13.96 -9.34 -17.72
CA ALA A 86 -15.40 -9.49 -17.77
C ALA A 86 -15.82 -10.35 -18.98
N ALA A 87 -15.23 -10.11 -20.15
CA ALA A 87 -15.51 -10.88 -21.35
C ALA A 87 -15.09 -12.35 -21.22
N ALA A 88 -13.90 -12.60 -20.68
CA ALA A 88 -13.41 -13.95 -20.44
C ALA A 88 -14.33 -14.72 -19.46
N ASP A 89 -14.72 -14.09 -18.34
CA ASP A 89 -15.62 -14.69 -17.34
C ASP A 89 -16.99 -15.01 -17.94
N THR A 90 -17.58 -14.07 -18.67
CA THR A 90 -18.87 -14.26 -19.35
C THR A 90 -18.80 -15.39 -20.37
N LEU A 91 -17.79 -15.43 -21.25
CA LEU A 91 -17.63 -16.50 -22.23
C LEU A 91 -17.41 -17.86 -21.58
N HIS A 92 -16.65 -17.93 -20.49
CA HIS A 92 -16.50 -19.17 -19.73
C HIS A 92 -17.83 -19.69 -19.15
N LYS A 93 -18.68 -18.79 -18.61
CA LYS A 93 -20.01 -19.18 -18.11
C LYS A 93 -20.90 -19.69 -19.23
N VAL A 94 -20.97 -18.96 -20.34
CA VAL A 94 -21.72 -19.36 -21.55
C VAL A 94 -21.26 -20.74 -22.05
N TRP A 95 -19.96 -20.98 -22.12
CA TRP A 95 -19.45 -22.27 -22.60
C TRP A 95 -19.68 -23.42 -21.62
N ARG A 96 -19.66 -23.14 -20.30
CA ARG A 96 -19.96 -24.15 -19.27
C ARG A 96 -21.44 -24.51 -19.21
N SER A 97 -22.31 -23.52 -19.36
CA SER A 97 -23.75 -23.72 -19.39
C SER A 97 -24.23 -24.45 -20.66
N GLY A 98 -23.44 -24.32 -21.77
CA GLY A 98 -23.83 -24.86 -23.07
C GLY A 98 -24.81 -23.97 -23.83
N ILE A 99 -24.92 -22.68 -23.44
CA ILE A 99 -25.75 -21.69 -24.14
C ILE A 99 -25.16 -21.40 -25.52
N ASP A 100 -26.00 -21.41 -26.56
CA ASP A 100 -25.66 -20.96 -27.89
C ASP A 100 -26.04 -19.47 -28.04
N LEU A 101 -25.04 -18.57 -27.92
CA LEU A 101 -25.26 -17.15 -28.06
C LEU A 101 -25.71 -16.75 -29.47
N ALA A 102 -25.22 -17.43 -30.51
CA ALA A 102 -25.61 -17.13 -31.89
C ALA A 102 -27.10 -17.41 -32.14
N ALA A 103 -27.62 -18.52 -31.62
CA ALA A 103 -29.03 -18.86 -31.71
C ALA A 103 -29.91 -17.86 -30.94
N ARG A 104 -29.43 -17.32 -29.82
CA ARG A 104 -30.16 -16.39 -28.95
C ARG A 104 -29.90 -14.92 -29.23
N ALA A 105 -29.05 -14.58 -30.17
CA ALA A 105 -28.67 -13.20 -30.47
C ALA A 105 -29.89 -12.28 -30.78
N HIS A 106 -30.97 -12.83 -31.35
CA HIS A 106 -32.17 -12.08 -31.66
C HIS A 106 -33.04 -11.69 -30.45
N GLU A 107 -32.80 -12.29 -29.27
CA GLU A 107 -33.58 -12.05 -28.06
C GLU A 107 -33.27 -10.72 -27.41
N HIS A 108 -32.00 -10.23 -27.52
CA HIS A 108 -31.60 -8.97 -26.92
C HIS A 108 -30.35 -8.38 -27.63
N PRO A 109 -30.25 -7.04 -27.84
CA PRO A 109 -29.09 -6.40 -28.47
C PRO A 109 -27.75 -6.70 -27.78
N ARG A 110 -27.75 -6.87 -26.47
CA ARG A 110 -26.57 -7.24 -25.71
C ARG A 110 -26.10 -8.65 -26.06
N LEU A 111 -27.02 -9.63 -26.23
CA LEU A 111 -26.67 -10.99 -26.67
C LEU A 111 -26.10 -11.00 -28.08
N GLU A 112 -26.64 -10.19 -28.96
CA GLU A 112 -26.08 -9.99 -30.31
C GLU A 112 -24.64 -9.46 -30.25
N SER A 113 -24.38 -8.49 -29.37
CA SER A 113 -23.05 -7.92 -29.17
C SER A 113 -22.06 -8.95 -28.63
N ILE A 114 -22.45 -9.74 -27.62
CA ILE A 114 -21.59 -10.78 -27.05
C ILE A 114 -21.41 -11.96 -28.01
N ALA A 115 -22.42 -12.33 -28.79
CA ALA A 115 -22.29 -13.33 -29.85
C ALA A 115 -21.29 -12.90 -30.93
N ARG A 116 -21.32 -11.62 -31.35
CA ARG A 116 -20.29 -11.07 -32.27
C ARG A 116 -18.90 -11.11 -31.65
N LEU A 117 -18.76 -10.78 -30.37
CA LEU A 117 -17.49 -10.90 -29.66
C LEU A 117 -17.01 -12.35 -29.63
N GLU A 118 -17.88 -13.30 -29.28
CA GLU A 118 -17.57 -14.72 -29.28
C GLU A 118 -17.08 -15.21 -30.65
N ALA A 119 -17.75 -14.83 -31.72
CA ALA A 119 -17.37 -15.20 -33.10
C ALA A 119 -15.99 -14.61 -33.47
N ALA A 120 -15.76 -13.33 -33.18
CA ALA A 120 -14.47 -12.68 -33.44
C ALA A 120 -13.33 -13.33 -32.64
N VAL A 121 -13.58 -13.71 -31.37
CA VAL A 121 -12.62 -14.43 -30.54
C VAL A 121 -12.30 -15.80 -31.14
N GLN A 122 -13.29 -16.54 -31.59
CA GLN A 122 -13.09 -17.86 -32.20
C GLN A 122 -12.26 -17.77 -33.48
N ASP A 123 -12.52 -16.79 -34.34
CA ASP A 123 -11.75 -16.54 -35.58
C ASP A 123 -10.29 -16.19 -35.29
N ARG A 124 -10.02 -15.58 -34.13
CA ARG A 124 -8.67 -15.15 -33.74
C ARG A 124 -7.87 -16.24 -33.05
N LEU A 125 -8.52 -17.24 -32.47
CA LEU A 125 -7.85 -18.34 -31.78
C LEU A 125 -7.04 -19.21 -32.72
N PRO A 126 -5.89 -19.78 -32.26
CA PRO A 126 -5.11 -20.70 -33.06
C PRO A 126 -5.92 -21.91 -33.55
N PRO A 127 -5.66 -22.39 -34.76
CA PRO A 127 -6.30 -23.58 -35.28
C PRO A 127 -6.16 -24.78 -34.33
N GLY A 128 -7.23 -25.53 -34.14
CA GLY A 128 -7.26 -26.71 -33.25
C GLY A 128 -7.54 -26.40 -31.78
N MET A 129 -7.66 -25.13 -31.36
CA MET A 129 -8.29 -24.77 -30.10
C MET A 129 -9.82 -24.85 -30.20
N MET A 130 -10.46 -25.49 -29.24
CA MET A 130 -11.90 -25.75 -29.26
C MET A 130 -12.56 -25.36 -27.97
N ARG A 131 -13.79 -24.82 -28.09
CA ARG A 131 -14.74 -24.66 -26.95
C ARG A 131 -15.11 -26.01 -26.37
N PRO A 132 -15.57 -26.10 -25.12
CA PRO A 132 -16.02 -27.34 -24.50
C PRO A 132 -17.07 -28.12 -25.34
N ALA A 133 -18.08 -27.42 -25.86
CA ALA A 133 -19.15 -28.05 -26.66
C ALA A 133 -18.62 -28.62 -27.99
N ASP A 134 -17.73 -27.91 -28.68
CA ASP A 134 -17.14 -28.35 -29.95
C ASP A 134 -16.22 -29.54 -29.71
N LEU A 135 -15.45 -29.52 -28.65
CA LEU A 135 -14.54 -30.60 -28.25
C LEU A 135 -15.35 -31.86 -27.83
N ALA A 136 -16.43 -31.68 -27.08
CA ALA A 136 -17.35 -32.76 -26.73
C ALA A 136 -17.96 -33.37 -27.99
N SER A 137 -18.42 -32.54 -28.94
CA SER A 137 -18.97 -33.00 -30.23
C SER A 137 -17.94 -33.78 -31.08
N ALA A 138 -16.70 -33.34 -31.11
CA ALA A 138 -15.61 -34.03 -31.79
C ALA A 138 -15.28 -35.38 -31.14
N ALA A 139 -15.31 -35.45 -29.81
CA ALA A 139 -15.13 -36.69 -29.03
C ALA A 139 -16.27 -37.66 -29.23
N LEU A 140 -17.54 -37.20 -29.24
CA LEU A 140 -18.74 -38.01 -29.49
C LEU A 140 -18.66 -38.75 -30.84
N LYS A 141 -18.15 -38.12 -31.88
CA LYS A 141 -17.98 -38.75 -33.22
C LYS A 141 -16.99 -39.92 -33.21
N ARG A 142 -16.20 -40.07 -32.15
CA ARG A 142 -15.13 -41.08 -32.05
C ARG A 142 -15.32 -42.06 -30.89
N LEU A 143 -16.49 -42.14 -30.29
CA LEU A 143 -16.80 -43.02 -29.16
C LEU A 143 -16.46 -44.51 -29.44
N ALA A 144 -16.59 -44.96 -30.67
CA ALA A 144 -16.23 -46.35 -31.05
C ALA A 144 -14.76 -46.68 -30.74
N HIS A 145 -13.88 -45.68 -30.58
CA HIS A 145 -12.48 -45.87 -30.23
C HIS A 145 -12.22 -45.86 -28.72
N ALA A 146 -13.20 -45.48 -27.88
CA ALA A 146 -13.06 -45.35 -26.43
C ALA A 146 -12.44 -46.61 -25.75
N PRO A 147 -12.87 -47.84 -26.09
CA PRO A 147 -12.31 -49.05 -25.48
C PRO A 147 -10.78 -49.17 -25.70
N ALA A 148 -10.33 -48.84 -26.89
CA ALA A 148 -8.90 -48.93 -27.23
C ALA A 148 -8.07 -47.74 -26.71
N VAL A 149 -8.68 -46.54 -26.59
CA VAL A 149 -7.97 -45.29 -26.25
C VAL A 149 -7.98 -45.02 -24.75
N LEU A 150 -9.09 -45.26 -24.07
CA LEU A 150 -9.30 -44.93 -22.66
C LEU A 150 -9.33 -46.16 -21.75
N GLY A 151 -9.90 -47.30 -22.22
CA GLY A 151 -10.21 -48.44 -21.35
C GLY A 151 -11.36 -48.09 -20.40
N SER A 152 -11.37 -48.68 -19.20
CA SER A 152 -12.31 -48.27 -18.15
C SER A 152 -12.02 -46.86 -17.65
N VAL A 153 -13.06 -46.10 -17.29
CA VAL A 153 -12.96 -44.71 -16.86
C VAL A 153 -13.50 -44.58 -15.44
N GLU A 154 -12.72 -43.96 -14.58
CA GLU A 154 -13.14 -43.62 -13.22
C GLU A 154 -13.08 -42.11 -13.02
N ILE A 155 -14.19 -41.52 -12.58
CA ILE A 155 -14.26 -40.09 -12.22
C ILE A 155 -13.98 -39.96 -10.72
N VAL A 156 -12.88 -39.35 -10.31
CA VAL A 156 -12.40 -39.36 -8.92
C VAL A 156 -12.32 -37.95 -8.37
N GLY A 157 -12.92 -37.71 -7.21
CA GLY A 157 -12.78 -36.42 -6.50
C GLY A 157 -13.54 -35.25 -7.12
N ILE A 158 -14.40 -35.52 -8.11
CA ILE A 158 -15.24 -34.52 -8.76
C ILE A 158 -16.61 -34.59 -8.11
N THR A 159 -17.17 -33.45 -7.72
CA THR A 159 -18.49 -33.32 -7.09
C THR A 159 -19.55 -32.82 -8.06
N GLU A 160 -19.13 -32.25 -9.19
CA GLU A 160 -20.04 -31.72 -10.21
C GLU A 160 -19.34 -31.66 -11.58
N LEU A 161 -20.12 -31.75 -12.67
CA LEU A 161 -19.64 -31.62 -14.03
C LEU A 161 -20.48 -30.59 -14.79
N SER A 162 -19.83 -29.68 -15.52
CA SER A 162 -20.53 -28.66 -16.31
C SER A 162 -21.50 -29.29 -17.32
N PRO A 163 -22.68 -28.68 -17.51
CA PRO A 163 -23.70 -29.20 -18.45
C PRO A 163 -23.16 -29.52 -19.83
N SER A 164 -22.24 -28.72 -20.37
CA SER A 164 -21.60 -28.93 -21.67
C SER A 164 -20.87 -30.29 -21.82
N TRP A 165 -20.43 -30.89 -20.71
CA TRP A 165 -19.72 -32.18 -20.73
C TRP A 165 -20.60 -33.42 -20.42
N ARG A 166 -21.79 -33.23 -19.82
CA ARG A 166 -22.66 -34.34 -19.38
C ARG A 166 -23.08 -35.27 -20.52
N PRO A 167 -23.43 -34.75 -21.74
CA PRO A 167 -23.77 -35.64 -22.87
C PRO A 167 -22.62 -36.55 -23.30
N LEU A 168 -21.39 -36.06 -23.27
CA LEU A 168 -20.21 -36.87 -23.59
C LEU A 168 -19.99 -37.98 -22.57
N LEU A 169 -20.13 -37.68 -21.29
CA LEU A 169 -19.96 -38.66 -20.23
C LEU A 169 -21.05 -39.75 -20.29
N ALA A 170 -22.30 -39.36 -20.47
CA ALA A 170 -23.42 -40.32 -20.62
C ALA A 170 -23.22 -41.22 -21.83
N ALA A 171 -22.86 -40.67 -23.00
CA ALA A 171 -22.61 -41.45 -24.20
C ALA A 171 -21.39 -42.39 -24.07
N LEU A 172 -20.35 -41.96 -23.33
CA LEU A 172 -19.16 -42.77 -23.08
C LEU A 172 -19.49 -44.05 -22.28
N ALA A 173 -20.41 -43.97 -21.32
CA ALA A 173 -20.84 -45.11 -20.49
C ALA A 173 -21.43 -46.24 -21.33
N ALA A 174 -22.00 -45.97 -22.50
CA ALA A 174 -22.49 -47.00 -23.41
C ALA A 174 -21.36 -47.76 -24.17
N HIS A 175 -20.12 -47.29 -24.11
CA HIS A 175 -18.99 -47.83 -24.87
C HIS A 175 -17.91 -48.45 -23.99
N VAL A 176 -17.73 -47.96 -22.78
CA VAL A 176 -16.74 -48.44 -21.80
C VAL A 176 -17.34 -48.42 -20.39
N PRO A 177 -16.86 -49.27 -19.47
CA PRO A 177 -17.24 -49.16 -18.07
C PRO A 177 -16.84 -47.78 -17.51
N VAL A 178 -17.83 -47.00 -17.01
CA VAL A 178 -17.64 -45.73 -16.36
C VAL A 178 -18.11 -45.79 -14.92
N ALA A 179 -17.26 -45.43 -13.99
CA ALA A 179 -17.59 -45.33 -12.57
C ALA A 179 -17.36 -43.93 -12.04
N TRP A 180 -18.36 -43.41 -11.32
CA TRP A 180 -18.23 -42.18 -10.55
C TRP A 180 -17.84 -42.51 -9.12
N VAL A 181 -16.57 -42.31 -8.77
CA VAL A 181 -16.02 -42.61 -7.44
C VAL A 181 -16.23 -41.41 -6.54
N ALA A 182 -17.44 -41.31 -5.99
CA ALA A 182 -17.82 -40.22 -5.08
C ALA A 182 -17.07 -40.32 -3.74
N GLY A 183 -16.87 -41.56 -3.24
CA GLY A 183 -16.45 -41.71 -1.85
C GLY A 183 -17.53 -41.14 -0.92
N PRO A 184 -17.12 -40.32 0.10
CA PRO A 184 -18.09 -39.67 1.01
C PRO A 184 -18.63 -38.32 0.46
N ARG A 185 -18.28 -37.92 -0.75
CA ARG A 185 -18.67 -36.65 -1.37
C ARG A 185 -20.13 -36.65 -1.81
N PRO A 186 -20.78 -35.46 -1.87
CA PRO A 186 -22.10 -35.36 -2.50
C PRO A 186 -22.05 -35.81 -3.96
N VAL A 187 -23.15 -36.40 -4.42
CA VAL A 187 -23.32 -36.92 -5.78
C VAL A 187 -24.27 -35.97 -6.52
N PRO A 188 -23.94 -35.52 -7.74
CA PRO A 188 -24.83 -34.69 -8.54
C PRO A 188 -26.14 -35.38 -8.87
N GLU A 189 -27.28 -34.67 -8.79
CA GLU A 189 -28.60 -35.23 -9.05
C GLU A 189 -28.76 -35.79 -10.48
N TRP A 190 -28.16 -35.11 -11.47
CA TRP A 190 -28.26 -35.52 -12.87
C TRP A 190 -27.64 -36.91 -13.15
N LEU A 191 -26.76 -37.44 -12.29
CA LEU A 191 -26.21 -38.79 -12.42
C LEU A 191 -27.27 -39.88 -12.25
N ALA A 192 -28.35 -39.61 -11.51
CA ALA A 192 -29.46 -40.56 -11.34
C ALA A 192 -30.19 -40.86 -12.66
N GLU A 193 -30.04 -40.02 -13.67
CA GLU A 193 -30.62 -40.19 -15.01
C GLU A 193 -29.70 -40.97 -15.96
N THR A 194 -28.59 -41.50 -15.46
CA THR A 194 -27.56 -42.19 -16.26
C THR A 194 -27.30 -43.61 -15.74
N ASP A 195 -26.77 -44.48 -16.61
CA ASP A 195 -26.36 -45.84 -16.24
C ASP A 195 -24.93 -45.89 -15.65
N ILE A 196 -24.40 -44.76 -15.13
CA ILE A 196 -23.06 -44.68 -14.58
C ILE A 196 -23.03 -45.27 -13.16
N GLU A 197 -22.12 -46.23 -12.92
CA GLU A 197 -21.91 -46.80 -11.59
C GLU A 197 -21.42 -45.70 -10.60
N VAL A 198 -22.16 -45.53 -9.50
CA VAL A 198 -21.75 -44.59 -8.42
C VAL A 198 -21.18 -45.38 -7.25
N ARG A 199 -19.88 -45.19 -6.98
CA ARG A 199 -19.21 -45.83 -5.85
C ARG A 199 -19.12 -44.88 -4.68
N ARG A 200 -19.77 -45.18 -3.58
CA ARG A 200 -19.80 -44.41 -2.33
C ARG A 200 -19.00 -45.12 -1.25
N SER A 201 -18.52 -44.36 -0.28
CA SER A 201 -17.98 -44.83 0.99
C SER A 201 -18.53 -43.97 2.13
N ASP A 202 -18.38 -44.44 3.34
CA ASP A 202 -18.81 -43.71 4.53
C ASP A 202 -18.01 -42.41 4.68
N ALA A 203 -18.66 -41.39 5.24
CA ALA A 203 -18.02 -40.13 5.61
C ALA A 203 -17.03 -40.34 6.75
N ARG A 204 -15.94 -39.66 6.72
CA ARG A 204 -15.02 -39.53 7.85
C ARG A 204 -15.65 -38.67 8.93
N THR A 205 -15.24 -38.86 10.17
CA THR A 205 -15.68 -38.08 11.33
C THR A 205 -14.46 -37.51 12.02
N PRO A 206 -13.82 -36.46 11.43
CA PRO A 206 -12.66 -35.84 12.04
C PRO A 206 -13.03 -35.15 13.35
N GLU A 207 -12.07 -34.98 14.22
CA GLU A 207 -12.20 -34.09 15.39
C GLU A 207 -12.40 -32.64 14.88
N GLN A 208 -13.38 -31.94 15.44
CA GLN A 208 -13.74 -30.60 15.00
C GLN A 208 -13.48 -29.58 16.09
N HIS A 209 -12.70 -28.53 15.77
CA HIS A 209 -12.41 -27.42 16.66
C HIS A 209 -12.93 -26.12 16.04
N MET A 210 -13.44 -25.22 16.89
CA MET A 210 -13.90 -23.91 16.47
C MET A 210 -13.08 -22.83 17.15
N VAL A 211 -12.56 -21.89 16.35
CA VAL A 211 -11.70 -20.80 16.82
C VAL A 211 -12.19 -19.44 16.31
N SER A 212 -12.20 -18.44 17.18
CA SER A 212 -12.39 -17.05 16.77
C SER A 212 -11.16 -16.21 17.08
N ALA A 213 -10.55 -15.67 16.03
CA ALA A 213 -9.40 -14.77 16.11
C ALA A 213 -9.82 -13.29 16.11
N ALA A 214 -8.95 -12.41 16.57
CA ALA A 214 -9.25 -10.97 16.66
C ALA A 214 -9.47 -10.34 15.27
N THR A 215 -8.58 -10.64 14.31
CA THR A 215 -8.63 -10.17 12.91
C THR A 215 -8.16 -11.28 11.97
N GLY A 216 -8.25 -11.07 10.65
CA GLY A 216 -7.72 -12.01 9.64
C GLY A 216 -6.22 -12.25 9.79
N TYR A 217 -5.44 -11.23 10.16
CA TYR A 217 -4.01 -11.40 10.46
C TYR A 217 -3.77 -12.37 11.62
N HIS A 218 -4.48 -12.19 12.75
CA HIS A 218 -4.34 -13.10 13.91
C HIS A 218 -4.85 -14.51 13.58
N GLU A 219 -5.81 -14.64 12.69
CA GLU A 219 -6.27 -15.92 12.19
C GLU A 219 -5.18 -16.66 11.39
N ALA A 220 -4.46 -15.92 10.53
CA ALA A 220 -3.32 -16.45 9.78
C ALA A 220 -2.13 -16.81 10.72
N VAL A 221 -1.83 -15.97 11.72
CA VAL A 221 -0.81 -16.26 12.76
C VAL A 221 -1.12 -17.58 13.47
N GLU A 222 -2.36 -17.76 13.92
CA GLU A 222 -2.76 -19.02 14.59
C GLU A 222 -2.74 -20.23 13.64
N ALA A 223 -2.97 -20.03 12.35
CA ALA A 223 -2.84 -21.10 11.38
C ALA A 223 -1.38 -21.55 11.19
N ILE A 224 -0.44 -20.60 11.17
CA ILE A 224 1.01 -20.92 11.13
C ILE A 224 1.48 -21.59 12.43
N ARG A 225 1.04 -21.11 13.60
CA ARG A 225 1.35 -21.72 14.90
C ARG A 225 0.87 -23.18 14.94
N TRP A 226 -0.36 -23.42 14.53
CA TRP A 226 -0.98 -24.75 14.46
C TRP A 226 -0.22 -25.68 13.51
N ALA A 227 0.07 -25.25 12.27
CA ALA A 227 0.80 -26.07 11.31
C ALA A 227 2.19 -26.42 11.81
N ARG A 228 2.89 -25.46 12.41
CA ARG A 228 4.23 -25.67 12.96
C ARG A 228 4.21 -26.58 14.19
N ALA A 229 3.21 -26.46 15.08
CA ALA A 229 3.04 -27.34 16.23
C ALA A 229 2.84 -28.78 15.80
N LEU A 230 1.97 -29.06 14.83
CA LEU A 230 1.75 -30.39 14.27
C LEU A 230 3.07 -31.02 13.75
N MET A 231 3.87 -30.26 13.03
CA MET A 231 5.12 -30.75 12.46
C MET A 231 6.18 -31.01 13.55
N VAL A 232 6.34 -30.07 14.50
CA VAL A 232 7.46 -30.09 15.45
C VAL A 232 7.14 -30.91 16.69
N THR A 233 5.90 -30.80 17.20
CA THR A 233 5.48 -31.46 18.45
C THR A 233 4.91 -32.84 18.17
N ASP A 234 4.05 -32.96 17.17
CA ASP A 234 3.30 -34.19 16.91
C ASP A 234 3.92 -35.06 15.80
N GLY A 235 4.96 -34.52 15.11
CA GLY A 235 5.68 -35.24 14.06
C GLY A 235 4.85 -35.51 12.81
N VAL A 236 3.82 -34.70 12.52
CA VAL A 236 2.96 -34.85 11.36
C VAL A 236 3.74 -34.53 10.09
N ASP A 237 3.59 -35.36 9.07
CA ASP A 237 4.19 -35.09 7.76
C ASP A 237 3.65 -33.79 7.18
N PRO A 238 4.51 -32.86 6.70
CA PRO A 238 4.07 -31.59 6.14
C PRO A 238 3.03 -31.73 5.02
N SER A 239 3.13 -32.79 4.21
CA SER A 239 2.18 -33.06 3.12
C SER A 239 0.77 -33.43 3.58
N ASP A 240 0.60 -33.79 4.86
CA ASP A 240 -0.70 -34.11 5.47
C ASP A 240 -1.44 -32.88 6.02
N ILE A 241 -0.80 -31.70 5.98
CA ILE A 241 -1.30 -30.44 6.57
C ILE A 241 -1.81 -29.49 5.49
N ALA A 242 -3.02 -28.97 5.64
CA ALA A 242 -3.55 -27.91 4.79
C ALA A 242 -4.23 -26.79 5.56
N ILE A 243 -4.01 -25.56 5.08
CA ILE A 243 -4.77 -24.37 5.44
C ILE A 243 -5.57 -23.97 4.20
N ALA A 244 -6.87 -23.71 4.36
CA ALA A 244 -7.72 -23.38 3.22
C ALA A 244 -8.75 -22.29 3.54
N ALA A 245 -9.15 -21.54 2.51
CA ALA A 245 -10.25 -20.58 2.55
C ALA A 245 -11.08 -20.65 1.27
N ALA A 246 -12.31 -20.13 1.28
CA ALA A 246 -13.09 -19.97 0.05
C ALA A 246 -12.40 -19.01 -0.94
N SER A 247 -11.88 -17.89 -0.42
CA SER A 247 -11.03 -16.93 -1.16
C SER A 247 -9.69 -16.81 -0.47
N THR A 248 -8.62 -17.03 -1.20
CA THR A 248 -7.25 -16.92 -0.66
C THR A 248 -6.72 -15.49 -0.66
N ALA A 249 -7.28 -14.61 -1.48
CA ALA A 249 -6.77 -13.26 -1.72
C ALA A 249 -6.67 -12.40 -0.44
N ASP A 250 -7.61 -12.56 0.49
CA ASP A 250 -7.64 -11.82 1.75
C ASP A 250 -6.50 -12.19 2.72
N TYR A 251 -5.84 -13.34 2.49
CA TYR A 251 -4.84 -13.92 3.38
C TYR A 251 -3.48 -14.12 2.74
N ASP A 252 -3.38 -14.07 1.39
CA ASP A 252 -2.14 -14.35 0.65
C ASP A 252 -0.97 -13.52 1.16
N ASP A 253 -1.15 -12.22 1.36
CA ASP A 253 -0.10 -11.31 1.81
C ASP A 253 0.32 -11.60 3.27
N HIS A 254 -0.64 -11.99 4.13
CA HIS A 254 -0.35 -12.40 5.50
C HIS A 254 0.49 -13.68 5.54
N PHE A 255 0.09 -14.71 4.81
CA PHE A 255 0.83 -15.97 4.78
C PHE A 255 2.19 -15.83 4.11
N LEU A 256 2.32 -14.96 3.10
CA LEU A 256 3.60 -14.71 2.46
C LEU A 256 4.61 -14.09 3.43
N ALA A 257 4.18 -13.11 4.22
CA ALA A 257 5.01 -12.51 5.26
C ALA A 257 5.33 -13.51 6.38
N LEU A 258 4.31 -14.18 6.90
CA LEU A 258 4.44 -15.11 8.04
C LEU A 258 5.30 -16.34 7.72
N ARG A 259 5.28 -16.87 6.50
CA ARG A 259 6.12 -18.01 6.13
C ARG A 259 7.61 -17.68 6.21
N ALA A 260 7.99 -16.44 5.87
CA ALA A 260 9.37 -15.98 5.98
C ALA A 260 9.80 -15.87 7.45
N ASP A 261 8.97 -15.26 8.30
CA ASP A 261 9.23 -15.13 9.74
C ASP A 261 9.28 -16.48 10.47
N ALA A 262 8.42 -17.41 10.05
CA ALA A 262 8.32 -18.76 10.61
C ALA A 262 9.42 -19.71 10.12
N ASN A 263 10.17 -19.33 9.08
CA ASN A 263 11.01 -20.26 8.33
C ASN A 263 10.26 -21.55 8.00
N LEU A 264 9.05 -21.40 7.45
CA LEU A 264 8.13 -22.48 7.12
C LEU A 264 7.86 -22.50 5.62
N ASP A 265 8.16 -23.61 4.97
CA ASP A 265 7.91 -23.82 3.55
C ASP A 265 6.41 -24.05 3.28
N LEU A 266 5.58 -23.04 3.50
CA LEU A 266 4.16 -23.08 3.20
C LEU A 266 3.94 -22.92 1.69
N HIS A 267 3.48 -23.97 1.01
CA HIS A 267 3.27 -24.01 -0.44
C HIS A 267 1.93 -23.37 -0.84
N PHE A 268 1.97 -22.36 -1.70
CA PHE A 268 0.80 -21.69 -2.28
C PHE A 268 0.32 -22.45 -3.52
N VAL A 269 -0.65 -23.34 -3.37
CA VAL A 269 -1.15 -24.21 -4.46
C VAL A 269 -1.73 -23.42 -5.63
N HIS A 270 -2.32 -22.25 -5.36
CA HIS A 270 -2.90 -21.34 -6.36
C HIS A 270 -1.87 -20.32 -6.91
N GLY A 271 -0.58 -20.49 -6.58
CA GLY A 271 0.50 -19.61 -6.98
C GLY A 271 0.62 -18.34 -6.14
N ILE A 272 1.71 -17.61 -6.36
CA ILE A 272 2.04 -16.34 -5.71
C ILE A 272 1.97 -15.20 -6.71
N LYS A 273 1.66 -13.98 -6.25
CA LYS A 273 1.69 -12.78 -7.10
C LYS A 273 3.10 -12.55 -7.64
N VAL A 274 3.24 -12.20 -8.91
CA VAL A 274 4.57 -11.96 -9.52
C VAL A 274 5.30 -10.82 -8.82
N THR A 275 4.59 -9.82 -8.30
CA THR A 275 5.14 -8.67 -7.57
C THR A 275 5.82 -9.03 -6.25
N THR A 276 5.66 -10.26 -5.75
CA THR A 276 6.39 -10.76 -4.58
C THR A 276 7.82 -11.19 -4.92
N THR A 277 8.16 -11.28 -6.19
CA THR A 277 9.51 -11.63 -6.67
C THR A 277 10.25 -10.40 -7.16
N ARG A 278 11.59 -10.46 -7.15
CA ARG A 278 12.43 -9.36 -7.64
C ARG A 278 12.16 -9.04 -9.12
N GLU A 279 11.95 -10.07 -9.91
CA GLU A 279 11.64 -9.95 -11.34
C GLU A 279 10.29 -9.23 -11.56
N GLY A 280 9.28 -9.61 -10.82
CA GLY A 280 7.98 -8.95 -10.87
C GLY A 280 8.01 -7.51 -10.33
N GLN A 281 8.82 -7.25 -9.30
CA GLN A 281 9.03 -5.88 -8.79
C GLN A 281 9.75 -4.99 -9.82
N ALA A 282 10.72 -5.54 -10.58
CA ALA A 282 11.38 -4.80 -11.65
C ALA A 282 10.41 -4.46 -12.79
N ALA A 283 9.56 -5.41 -13.18
CA ALA A 283 8.51 -5.17 -14.16
C ALA A 283 7.51 -4.10 -13.65
N ALA A 284 7.09 -4.19 -12.38
CA ALA A 284 6.18 -3.21 -11.78
C ALA A 284 6.82 -1.82 -11.65
N ALA A 285 8.12 -1.72 -11.36
CA ALA A 285 8.82 -0.44 -11.32
C ALA A 285 8.90 0.24 -12.70
N LEU A 286 9.08 -0.55 -13.76
CA LEU A 286 9.02 -0.03 -15.13
C LEU A 286 7.60 0.43 -15.48
N ALA A 287 6.57 -0.37 -15.17
CA ALA A 287 5.18 0.00 -15.41
C ALA A 287 4.79 1.30 -14.69
N ASP A 288 5.26 1.48 -13.45
CA ASP A 288 5.00 2.67 -12.65
C ASP A 288 5.50 3.96 -13.34
N ILE A 289 6.69 3.93 -13.95
CA ILE A 289 7.20 5.07 -14.74
C ILE A 289 6.37 5.29 -16.00
N LEU A 290 6.06 4.23 -16.75
CA LEU A 290 5.37 4.35 -18.04
C LEU A 290 3.92 4.84 -17.90
N ILE A 291 3.27 4.55 -16.78
CA ILE A 291 1.86 4.90 -16.53
C ILE A 291 1.76 6.21 -15.74
N ARG A 292 2.53 6.35 -14.66
CA ARG A 292 2.42 7.49 -13.73
C ARG A 292 3.44 8.61 -14.00
N GLY A 293 4.32 8.40 -15.00
CA GLY A 293 5.34 9.38 -15.37
C GLY A 293 6.60 9.33 -14.50
N PHE A 294 7.46 10.30 -14.73
CA PHE A 294 8.75 10.38 -14.06
C PHE A 294 8.63 10.77 -12.59
N SER A 295 9.55 10.25 -11.78
CA SER A 295 10.00 10.84 -10.53
C SER A 295 11.40 10.31 -10.23
N GLN A 296 12.16 11.04 -9.43
CA GLN A 296 13.49 10.60 -9.00
C GLN A 296 13.41 9.27 -8.24
N THR A 297 12.40 9.12 -7.36
CA THR A 297 12.17 7.89 -6.58
C THR A 297 11.88 6.69 -7.49
N ARG A 298 11.01 6.86 -8.51
CA ARG A 298 10.71 5.80 -9.47
C ARG A 298 11.93 5.41 -10.29
N MET A 299 12.73 6.38 -10.73
CA MET A 299 13.96 6.13 -11.47
C MET A 299 14.98 5.38 -10.61
N ARG A 300 15.18 5.79 -9.35
CA ARG A 300 16.06 5.08 -8.40
C ARG A 300 15.59 3.66 -8.14
N ARG A 301 14.28 3.45 -7.96
CA ARG A 301 13.69 2.13 -7.78
C ARG A 301 13.91 1.23 -9.00
N LEU A 302 13.66 1.75 -10.21
CA LEU A 302 13.87 1.00 -11.45
C LEU A 302 15.35 0.61 -11.60
N ALA A 303 16.26 1.56 -11.40
CA ALA A 303 17.70 1.32 -11.48
C ALA A 303 18.18 0.27 -10.44
N ALA A 304 17.66 0.30 -9.22
CA ALA A 304 17.99 -0.66 -8.18
C ALA A 304 17.50 -2.08 -8.49
N LEU A 305 16.35 -2.21 -9.13
CA LEU A 305 15.72 -3.50 -9.43
C LEU A 305 16.21 -4.11 -10.75
N CYS A 306 16.41 -3.31 -11.80
CA CYS A 306 16.93 -3.78 -13.08
C CYS A 306 18.43 -4.10 -13.03
N GLY A 307 19.15 -3.63 -12.01
CA GLY A 307 20.54 -3.97 -11.76
C GLY A 307 21.53 -3.47 -12.81
N SER A 308 22.82 -3.75 -12.54
CA SER A 308 23.94 -3.43 -13.45
C SER A 308 24.17 -4.51 -14.51
N GLU A 309 23.43 -5.59 -14.50
CA GLU A 309 23.73 -6.79 -15.30
C GLU A 309 23.01 -6.85 -16.65
N ALA A 310 21.97 -6.05 -16.85
CA ALA A 310 21.22 -6.02 -18.11
C ALA A 310 20.49 -4.70 -18.33
N GLY A 311 20.36 -4.30 -19.61
CA GLY A 311 19.59 -3.13 -20.02
C GLY A 311 20.36 -1.82 -20.05
N PRO A 312 19.70 -0.69 -20.31
CA PRO A 312 20.34 0.59 -20.60
C PRO A 312 21.21 1.15 -19.47
N PHE A 313 20.91 0.79 -18.20
CA PHE A 313 21.70 1.25 -17.05
C PHE A 313 23.12 0.69 -16.98
N GLN A 314 23.44 -0.41 -17.70
CA GLN A 314 24.80 -0.94 -17.79
C GLN A 314 25.79 0.04 -18.40
N SER A 315 25.32 0.92 -19.26
CA SER A 315 26.14 1.92 -19.93
C SER A 315 26.46 3.14 -19.05
N LEU A 316 25.96 3.16 -17.81
CA LEU A 316 26.22 4.21 -16.82
C LEU A 316 27.25 3.71 -15.77
N PRO A 317 28.11 4.59 -15.25
CA PRO A 317 29.13 4.20 -14.27
C PRO A 317 28.49 3.77 -12.95
N GLN A 318 29.18 2.92 -12.20
CA GLN A 318 28.72 2.51 -10.89
C GLN A 318 28.56 3.75 -9.97
N GLY A 319 27.40 3.85 -9.29
CA GLY A 319 27.09 4.99 -8.44
C GLY A 319 26.57 6.23 -9.17
N TRP A 320 26.22 6.12 -10.45
CA TRP A 320 25.67 7.21 -11.27
C TRP A 320 24.47 7.93 -10.64
N LEU A 321 23.72 7.26 -9.77
CA LEU A 321 22.58 7.89 -9.06
C LEU A 321 22.99 9.08 -8.17
N ARG A 322 24.31 9.30 -7.94
CA ARG A 322 24.82 10.45 -7.19
C ARG A 322 24.71 11.76 -7.97
N VAL A 323 24.62 11.72 -9.30
CA VAL A 323 24.40 12.91 -10.13
C VAL A 323 22.98 13.48 -9.97
N LEU A 324 22.05 12.68 -9.45
CA LEU A 324 20.70 13.12 -9.19
C LEU A 324 20.65 13.89 -7.87
N PRO A 325 20.16 15.16 -7.87
CA PRO A 325 20.04 15.96 -6.65
C PRO A 325 19.17 15.26 -5.62
N ALA A 326 19.55 15.34 -4.32
CA ALA A 326 18.88 14.57 -3.27
C ALA A 326 17.36 14.86 -3.16
N ASP A 327 16.99 16.14 -3.32
CA ASP A 327 15.64 16.62 -3.03
C ASP A 327 14.83 17.03 -4.29
N ALA A 328 15.39 16.88 -5.50
CA ALA A 328 14.69 17.24 -6.73
C ALA A 328 13.73 16.09 -7.16
N PRO A 329 12.43 16.35 -7.35
CA PRO A 329 11.47 15.32 -7.69
C PRO A 329 11.67 14.76 -9.11
N LEU A 330 12.21 15.54 -10.05
CA LEU A 330 12.40 15.19 -11.45
C LEU A 330 11.13 14.58 -12.08
N ALA A 331 9.99 15.21 -11.82
CA ALA A 331 8.68 14.70 -12.19
C ALA A 331 8.27 14.97 -13.66
N SER A 332 9.03 15.75 -14.41
CA SER A 332 8.75 16.09 -15.80
C SER A 332 9.99 15.99 -16.68
N LEU A 333 9.77 15.81 -17.99
CA LEU A 333 10.87 15.84 -18.98
C LEU A 333 11.65 17.15 -18.93
N SER A 334 10.97 18.28 -18.77
CA SER A 334 11.64 19.58 -18.65
C SER A 334 12.53 19.68 -17.42
N ALA A 335 12.19 19.03 -16.32
CA ALA A 335 13.05 18.95 -15.14
C ALA A 335 14.30 18.08 -15.42
N TRP A 336 14.15 16.97 -16.10
CA TRP A 336 15.26 16.15 -16.57
C TRP A 336 16.15 16.89 -17.56
N ASP A 337 15.60 17.64 -18.53
CA ASP A 337 16.35 18.44 -19.48
C ASP A 337 17.18 19.52 -18.79
N ARG A 338 16.61 20.21 -17.78
CA ARG A 338 17.35 21.21 -16.98
C ARG A 338 18.46 20.56 -16.19
N LEU A 339 18.25 19.40 -15.59
CA LEU A 339 19.31 18.66 -14.92
C LEU A 339 20.42 18.27 -15.87
N LEU A 340 20.07 17.58 -16.95
CA LEU A 340 21.04 17.08 -17.94
C LEU A 340 21.84 18.19 -18.60
N SER A 341 21.26 19.37 -18.81
CA SER A 341 21.96 20.52 -19.39
C SER A 341 22.99 21.18 -18.45
N ARG A 342 22.93 20.88 -17.14
CA ARG A 342 23.87 21.42 -16.13
C ARG A 342 24.99 20.47 -15.78
N LEU A 343 24.84 19.17 -16.08
CA LEU A 343 25.84 18.15 -15.76
C LEU A 343 27.10 18.32 -16.61
N THR A 344 28.24 18.17 -15.97
CA THR A 344 29.57 18.17 -16.55
C THR A 344 30.28 16.85 -16.26
N ALA A 345 31.36 16.54 -16.93
CA ALA A 345 32.16 15.33 -16.67
C ALA A 345 32.58 15.21 -15.18
N ALA A 346 32.79 16.34 -14.50
CA ALA A 346 33.23 16.37 -13.08
C ALA A 346 32.12 15.87 -12.10
N ASP A 347 30.85 15.92 -12.49
CA ASP A 347 29.73 15.48 -11.66
C ASP A 347 29.58 13.95 -11.63
N TRP A 348 30.20 13.25 -12.60
CA TRP A 348 30.09 11.80 -12.71
C TRP A 348 31.15 11.08 -11.86
N PRO A 349 30.82 9.88 -11.33
CA PRO A 349 31.73 9.15 -10.43
C PRO A 349 33.09 8.80 -11.04
N ASP A 350 33.16 8.63 -12.35
CA ASP A 350 34.36 8.28 -13.12
C ASP A 350 34.98 9.48 -13.85
N ALA A 351 34.46 10.69 -13.62
CA ALA A 351 34.85 11.95 -14.26
C ALA A 351 34.76 11.92 -15.82
N GLN A 352 33.86 11.07 -16.37
CA GLN A 352 33.52 11.03 -17.79
C GLN A 352 32.08 11.48 -18.00
N ASP A 353 31.80 12.16 -19.10
CA ASP A 353 30.46 12.65 -19.40
C ASP A 353 29.56 11.53 -19.96
N HIS A 354 28.58 11.11 -19.17
CA HIS A 354 27.54 10.14 -19.55
C HIS A 354 26.17 10.78 -19.77
N THR A 355 26.11 12.09 -19.91
CA THR A 355 24.86 12.86 -20.06
C THR A 355 24.04 12.39 -21.26
N ALA A 356 24.70 12.12 -22.40
CA ALA A 356 24.01 11.62 -23.61
C ALA A 356 23.39 10.23 -23.38
N THR A 357 24.06 9.36 -22.64
CA THR A 357 23.55 8.03 -22.28
C THR A 357 22.33 8.13 -21.36
N LEU A 358 22.42 8.96 -20.31
CA LEU A 358 21.29 9.16 -19.41
C LEU A 358 20.09 9.81 -20.13
N ARG A 359 20.35 10.75 -21.05
CA ARG A 359 19.33 11.36 -21.91
C ARG A 359 18.59 10.31 -22.74
N ALA A 360 19.32 9.41 -23.40
CA ALA A 360 18.71 8.34 -24.21
C ALA A 360 17.83 7.40 -23.36
N ILE A 361 18.19 7.15 -22.12
CA ILE A 361 17.39 6.37 -21.16
C ILE A 361 16.09 7.13 -20.83
N VAL A 362 16.18 8.42 -20.52
CA VAL A 362 15.02 9.27 -20.20
C VAL A 362 14.10 9.35 -21.41
N ASP A 363 14.62 9.59 -22.61
CA ASP A 363 13.84 9.69 -23.84
C ASP A 363 13.09 8.38 -24.17
N LEU A 364 13.73 7.23 -23.91
CA LEU A 364 13.10 5.93 -24.10
C LEU A 364 11.94 5.73 -23.13
N LEU A 365 12.10 6.05 -21.86
CA LEU A 365 11.04 5.98 -20.85
C LEU A 365 9.91 6.96 -21.12
N ALA A 366 10.24 8.12 -21.69
CA ALA A 366 9.27 9.16 -22.05
C ALA A 366 8.25 8.74 -23.11
N LYS A 367 8.53 7.68 -23.89
CA LYS A 367 7.55 7.10 -24.83
C LYS A 367 6.29 6.59 -24.12
N GLY A 368 6.34 6.36 -22.81
CA GLY A 368 5.20 5.97 -21.98
C GLY A 368 4.64 4.58 -22.33
N HIS A 369 3.45 4.32 -21.80
CA HIS A 369 2.79 3.00 -21.95
C HIS A 369 2.44 2.61 -23.39
N ALA A 370 2.34 3.58 -24.32
CA ALA A 370 2.08 3.28 -25.72
C ALA A 370 3.20 2.51 -26.41
N ALA A 371 4.44 2.66 -25.89
CA ALA A 371 5.63 1.94 -26.37
C ALA A 371 6.06 0.81 -25.39
N ALA A 372 5.16 0.31 -24.56
CA ALA A 372 5.47 -0.62 -23.47
C ALA A 372 6.23 -1.89 -23.93
N ASP A 373 5.95 -2.43 -25.11
CA ASP A 373 6.66 -3.61 -25.62
C ASP A 373 8.11 -3.27 -25.98
N GLU A 374 8.35 -2.16 -26.69
CA GLU A 374 9.68 -1.67 -27.06
C GLU A 374 10.52 -1.36 -25.80
N VAL A 375 9.93 -0.58 -24.88
CA VAL A 375 10.61 -0.17 -23.66
C VAL A 375 10.89 -1.39 -22.76
N GLY A 376 9.93 -2.30 -22.63
CA GLY A 376 10.10 -3.53 -21.88
C GLY A 376 11.23 -4.41 -22.45
N ALA A 377 11.32 -4.55 -23.78
CA ALA A 377 12.38 -5.31 -24.43
C ALA A 377 13.78 -4.67 -24.24
N ALA A 378 13.83 -3.33 -24.07
CA ALA A 378 15.09 -2.63 -23.84
C ALA A 378 15.59 -2.72 -22.37
N PHE A 379 14.67 -2.65 -21.41
CA PHE A 379 15.00 -2.60 -19.97
C PHE A 379 15.04 -3.96 -19.28
N LEU A 380 14.26 -4.92 -19.76
CA LEU A 380 14.02 -6.18 -19.07
C LEU A 380 14.60 -7.37 -19.85
N THR A 381 15.11 -8.36 -19.13
CA THR A 381 15.68 -9.57 -19.74
C THR A 381 15.16 -10.84 -19.07
N GLY A 382 15.38 -11.99 -19.69
CA GLY A 382 15.11 -13.30 -19.12
C GLY A 382 13.68 -13.45 -18.57
N ARG A 383 13.59 -13.84 -17.31
CA ARG A 383 12.31 -14.09 -16.63
C ARG A 383 11.48 -12.81 -16.41
N THR A 384 12.14 -11.69 -16.15
CA THR A 384 11.47 -10.39 -16.00
C THR A 384 10.77 -9.98 -17.29
N LEU A 385 11.43 -10.13 -18.44
CA LEU A 385 10.83 -9.86 -19.74
C LEU A 385 9.67 -10.83 -20.06
N ALA A 386 9.78 -12.08 -19.65
CA ALA A 386 8.69 -13.05 -19.82
C ALA A 386 7.44 -12.65 -18.99
N ILE A 387 7.62 -12.22 -17.74
CA ILE A 387 6.53 -11.67 -16.90
C ILE A 387 5.91 -10.45 -17.56
N TRP A 388 6.72 -9.52 -18.06
CA TRP A 388 6.27 -8.31 -18.74
C TRP A 388 5.40 -8.62 -19.97
N ARG A 389 5.89 -9.49 -20.85
CA ARG A 389 5.12 -9.92 -22.03
C ARG A 389 3.82 -10.62 -21.67
N LYS A 390 3.85 -11.45 -20.63
CA LYS A 390 2.64 -12.09 -20.11
C LYS A 390 1.63 -11.05 -19.59
N ALA A 391 2.10 -10.00 -18.93
CA ALA A 391 1.23 -8.91 -18.49
C ALA A 391 0.63 -8.11 -19.66
N LEU A 392 1.41 -7.86 -20.72
CA LEU A 392 0.92 -7.23 -21.96
C LEU A 392 -0.13 -8.07 -22.69
N LEU A 393 -0.07 -9.40 -22.58
CA LEU A 393 -1.07 -10.32 -23.12
C LEU A 393 -2.33 -10.40 -22.25
N ALA A 394 -2.21 -10.13 -20.94
CA ALA A 394 -3.31 -10.25 -19.99
C ALA A 394 -4.15 -8.98 -19.84
N GLY A 395 -3.63 -7.81 -20.25
CA GLY A 395 -4.33 -6.54 -20.13
C GLY A 395 -3.76 -5.42 -20.99
N PRO A 396 -4.49 -4.30 -21.15
CA PRO A 396 -4.02 -3.17 -21.94
C PRO A 396 -2.82 -2.48 -21.29
N SER A 397 -1.92 -1.91 -22.10
CA SER A 397 -0.68 -1.29 -21.63
C SER A 397 -0.90 -0.12 -20.67
N VAL A 398 -2.05 0.55 -20.75
CA VAL A 398 -2.42 1.65 -19.84
C VAL A 398 -2.70 1.18 -18.40
N SER A 399 -2.91 -0.10 -18.18
CA SER A 399 -3.19 -0.71 -16.87
C SER A 399 -2.19 -1.81 -16.50
N LEU A 400 -0.97 -1.75 -16.99
CA LEU A 400 0.08 -2.73 -16.71
C LEU A 400 0.39 -2.87 -15.23
N ASP A 401 0.31 -1.80 -14.45
CA ASP A 401 0.46 -1.81 -12.99
C ASP A 401 -0.56 -2.75 -12.34
N THR A 402 -1.84 -2.53 -12.60
CA THR A 402 -2.94 -3.37 -12.11
C THR A 402 -2.84 -4.81 -12.63
N THR A 403 -2.45 -4.99 -13.90
CA THR A 403 -2.27 -6.32 -14.48
C THR A 403 -1.15 -7.09 -13.78
N LEU A 404 0.01 -6.46 -13.54
CA LEU A 404 1.12 -7.06 -12.81
C LEU A 404 0.80 -7.37 -11.34
N GLU A 405 0.01 -6.52 -10.68
CA GLU A 405 -0.45 -6.77 -9.30
C GLU A 405 -1.32 -8.03 -9.20
N ASN A 406 -2.10 -8.33 -10.22
CA ASN A 406 -3.00 -9.48 -10.25
C ASN A 406 -2.38 -10.73 -10.87
N LEU A 407 -1.28 -10.59 -11.61
CA LEU A 407 -0.64 -11.71 -12.27
C LEU A 407 0.00 -12.66 -11.26
N LYS A 408 -0.30 -13.95 -11.40
CA LYS A 408 0.25 -15.01 -10.55
C LYS A 408 1.23 -15.89 -11.32
N GLN A 409 2.17 -16.48 -10.57
CA GLN A 409 3.09 -17.51 -11.02
C GLN A 409 3.06 -18.70 -10.05
N ASP A 410 3.48 -19.87 -10.52
CA ASP A 410 3.58 -21.05 -9.65
C ASP A 410 4.56 -20.77 -8.49
N ASP A 411 4.22 -21.23 -7.30
CA ASP A 411 5.15 -21.27 -6.17
C ASP A 411 6.21 -22.34 -6.44
N GLY A 412 7.46 -22.00 -6.22
CA GLY A 412 8.59 -22.90 -6.45
C GLY A 412 8.74 -24.02 -5.42
N LEU A 413 7.91 -24.05 -4.37
CA LEU A 413 7.97 -25.08 -3.33
C LEU A 413 7.37 -26.41 -3.79
N GLU A 414 7.82 -27.52 -3.17
CA GLU A 414 7.33 -28.86 -3.43
C GLU A 414 6.18 -29.23 -2.51
N VAL A 415 5.00 -29.46 -3.10
CA VAL A 415 3.76 -29.79 -2.37
C VAL A 415 3.85 -31.09 -1.56
N CYS A 416 4.76 -31.99 -1.92
CA CYS A 416 4.90 -33.29 -1.23
C CYS A 416 5.70 -33.24 0.07
N VAL A 417 6.32 -32.11 0.37
CA VAL A 417 7.19 -31.92 1.55
C VAL A 417 6.87 -30.63 2.30
N SER A 418 5.76 -29.99 1.95
CA SER A 418 5.35 -28.69 2.49
C SER A 418 3.89 -28.71 2.92
N PRO A 419 3.52 -28.06 4.03
CA PRO A 419 2.13 -27.71 4.29
C PRO A 419 1.57 -26.87 3.16
N ALA A 420 0.29 -27.02 2.86
CA ALA A 420 -0.32 -26.35 1.73
C ALA A 420 -1.26 -25.22 2.17
N TRP A 421 -1.13 -24.05 1.52
CA TRP A 421 -2.13 -22.99 1.53
C TRP A 421 -2.89 -23.00 0.20
N MET A 422 -4.21 -23.16 0.25
CA MET A 422 -4.98 -23.40 -0.96
C MET A 422 -6.44 -22.91 -0.86
N PRO A 423 -7.13 -22.71 -2.02
CA PRO A 423 -8.57 -22.53 -2.01
C PRO A 423 -9.28 -23.82 -1.59
N ALA A 424 -10.44 -23.68 -0.95
CA ALA A 424 -11.26 -24.81 -0.47
C ALA A 424 -11.58 -25.83 -1.58
N SER A 425 -11.80 -25.37 -2.80
CA SER A 425 -12.04 -26.24 -3.96
C SER A 425 -10.88 -27.18 -4.28
N ALA A 426 -9.64 -26.71 -4.11
CA ALA A 426 -8.47 -27.55 -4.30
C ALA A 426 -8.32 -28.59 -3.18
N LEU A 427 -8.65 -28.22 -1.94
CA LEU A 427 -8.66 -29.11 -0.79
C LEU A 427 -9.76 -30.18 -0.91
N ALA A 428 -10.96 -29.79 -1.34
CA ALA A 428 -12.06 -30.75 -1.58
C ALA A 428 -11.71 -31.79 -2.65
N ALA A 429 -10.94 -31.38 -3.68
CA ALA A 429 -10.43 -32.28 -4.72
C ALA A 429 -9.27 -33.15 -4.24
N SER A 430 -8.45 -32.67 -3.31
CA SER A 430 -7.24 -33.31 -2.80
C SER A 430 -7.17 -33.22 -1.26
N PRO A 431 -7.93 -34.09 -0.55
CA PRO A 431 -8.07 -34.05 0.91
C PRO A 431 -6.75 -34.23 1.65
N ARG A 432 -6.66 -33.63 2.85
CA ARG A 432 -5.54 -33.76 3.79
C ARG A 432 -6.02 -34.35 5.11
N ARG A 433 -5.08 -34.85 5.89
CA ARG A 433 -5.41 -35.49 7.19
C ARG A 433 -5.66 -34.46 8.28
N HIS A 434 -4.92 -33.32 8.25
CA HIS A 434 -5.04 -32.21 9.20
C HIS A 434 -5.40 -30.95 8.41
N VAL A 435 -6.52 -30.36 8.74
CA VAL A 435 -7.10 -29.26 7.98
C VAL A 435 -7.42 -28.09 8.89
N ARG A 436 -7.01 -26.87 8.46
CA ARG A 436 -7.47 -25.64 9.06
C ARG A 436 -8.22 -24.79 8.03
N LEU A 437 -9.49 -24.54 8.28
CA LEU A 437 -10.34 -23.67 7.46
C LEU A 437 -10.36 -22.28 8.10
N ILE A 438 -10.06 -21.26 7.32
CA ILE A 438 -10.01 -19.86 7.79
C ILE A 438 -10.97 -18.98 6.98
N GLY A 439 -11.35 -17.83 7.55
CA GLY A 439 -12.25 -16.87 6.88
C GLY A 439 -13.71 -17.30 6.87
N LEU A 440 -14.16 -18.13 7.82
CA LEU A 440 -15.54 -18.55 7.96
C LEU A 440 -16.44 -17.43 8.49
N ASN A 441 -16.46 -16.31 7.74
CA ASN A 441 -17.27 -15.15 8.00
C ASN A 441 -18.45 -15.04 7.04
N SER A 442 -19.52 -14.37 7.48
CA SER A 442 -20.68 -14.06 6.62
C SER A 442 -20.20 -13.27 5.40
N SER A 443 -20.84 -13.49 4.25
CA SER A 443 -20.48 -12.91 2.93
C SER A 443 -19.10 -13.29 2.36
N ARG A 444 -18.25 -13.97 3.11
CA ARG A 444 -16.95 -14.45 2.64
C ARG A 444 -16.95 -15.96 2.35
N TRP A 445 -17.62 -16.72 3.17
CA TRP A 445 -17.82 -18.15 2.97
C TRP A 445 -19.20 -18.56 3.50
N PRO A 446 -20.15 -19.02 2.66
CA PRO A 446 -20.04 -19.10 1.20
C PRO A 446 -20.01 -17.69 0.57
N ARG A 447 -19.34 -17.58 -0.57
CA ARG A 447 -19.31 -16.34 -1.35
C ARG A 447 -20.69 -16.02 -1.90
N GLY A 448 -20.99 -14.72 -1.97
CA GLY A 448 -22.26 -14.27 -2.54
C GLY A 448 -22.36 -14.56 -4.04
N ILE A 449 -23.57 -14.76 -4.53
CA ILE A 449 -23.86 -14.83 -5.96
C ILE A 449 -23.79 -13.39 -6.48
N SER A 450 -22.98 -13.14 -7.51
CA SER A 450 -22.95 -11.89 -8.23
C SER A 450 -23.52 -12.07 -9.62
N GLU A 451 -24.27 -11.09 -10.08
CA GLU A 451 -24.73 -11.00 -11.45
C GLU A 451 -23.52 -10.94 -12.41
N ASP A 452 -23.68 -11.48 -13.62
CA ASP A 452 -22.62 -11.39 -14.63
C ASP A 452 -22.44 -9.95 -15.09
N ARG A 453 -21.18 -9.55 -15.34
CA ARG A 453 -20.84 -8.16 -15.64
C ARG A 453 -21.31 -7.69 -17.03
N LEU A 454 -21.44 -8.60 -17.98
CA LEU A 454 -21.82 -8.29 -19.36
C LEU A 454 -23.22 -8.74 -19.72
N ILE A 455 -23.70 -9.83 -19.13
CA ILE A 455 -25.04 -10.37 -19.33
C ILE A 455 -25.77 -10.35 -17.99
N SER A 456 -26.61 -9.34 -17.79
CA SER A 456 -27.36 -9.18 -16.56
C SER A 456 -28.53 -10.18 -16.45
N ASP A 457 -29.00 -10.39 -15.21
CA ASP A 457 -29.99 -11.41 -14.83
C ASP A 457 -31.33 -11.27 -15.61
N HIS A 458 -31.69 -10.05 -16.01
CA HIS A 458 -32.90 -9.80 -16.79
C HIS A 458 -32.76 -10.18 -18.29
N ILE A 459 -31.55 -10.41 -18.79
CA ILE A 459 -31.26 -10.86 -20.16
C ILE A 459 -31.20 -12.38 -20.21
N ILE A 460 -30.33 -12.96 -19.38
CA ILE A 460 -30.30 -14.41 -19.13
C ILE A 460 -30.26 -14.60 -17.62
N PRO A 461 -31.23 -15.35 -17.04
CA PRO A 461 -31.22 -15.61 -15.60
C PRO A 461 -29.89 -16.20 -15.14
N THR A 462 -29.38 -15.73 -14.02
CA THR A 462 -28.09 -16.18 -13.45
C THR A 462 -28.07 -17.72 -13.28
N ALA A 463 -29.18 -18.32 -12.89
CA ALA A 463 -29.29 -19.79 -12.74
C ALA A 463 -29.11 -20.56 -14.06
N GLU A 464 -29.43 -19.94 -15.20
CA GLU A 464 -29.22 -20.52 -16.54
C GLU A 464 -27.81 -20.26 -17.05
N LEU A 465 -27.31 -19.02 -16.89
CA LEU A 465 -25.98 -18.59 -17.34
C LEU A 465 -24.86 -19.25 -16.53
N ASP A 466 -25.03 -19.35 -15.22
CA ASP A 466 -24.09 -19.98 -14.28
C ASP A 466 -24.78 -21.06 -13.44
N PRO A 467 -25.01 -22.23 -14.02
CA PRO A 467 -25.74 -23.33 -13.34
C PRO A 467 -24.94 -23.92 -12.17
N LEU A 468 -23.71 -23.57 -12.00
CA LEU A 468 -22.81 -23.98 -10.90
C LEU A 468 -22.30 -22.77 -10.12
N PRO A 469 -23.19 -21.98 -9.50
CA PRO A 469 -22.82 -20.73 -8.88
C PRO A 469 -21.82 -20.95 -7.74
N ILE A 470 -20.91 -19.97 -7.58
CA ILE A 470 -19.76 -20.05 -6.67
C ILE A 470 -20.17 -20.34 -5.22
N GLY A 471 -21.28 -19.77 -4.75
CA GLY A 471 -21.77 -20.00 -3.38
C GLY A 471 -22.29 -21.43 -3.14
N ALA A 472 -22.86 -22.09 -4.17
CA ALA A 472 -23.24 -23.49 -4.09
C ALA A 472 -22.00 -24.40 -4.12
N ALA A 473 -21.00 -24.05 -4.95
CA ALA A 473 -19.72 -24.75 -4.96
C ALA A 473 -19.03 -24.66 -3.59
N ASP A 474 -18.98 -23.47 -2.97
CA ASP A 474 -18.40 -23.27 -1.65
C ASP A 474 -19.06 -24.13 -0.55
N ARG A 475 -20.37 -24.33 -0.61
CA ARG A 475 -21.09 -25.23 0.32
C ARG A 475 -20.70 -26.69 0.11
N ARG A 476 -20.69 -27.13 -1.15
CA ARG A 476 -20.28 -28.49 -1.49
C ARG A 476 -18.84 -28.78 -1.10
N ASP A 477 -17.95 -27.82 -1.34
CA ASP A 477 -16.55 -27.94 -0.99
C ASP A 477 -16.37 -28.05 0.53
N PHE A 478 -17.08 -27.20 1.30
CA PHE A 478 -17.06 -27.26 2.77
C PHE A 478 -17.55 -28.61 3.30
N GLU A 479 -18.69 -29.09 2.83
CA GLU A 479 -19.26 -30.41 3.18
C GLU A 479 -18.29 -31.55 2.80
N THR A 480 -17.71 -31.46 1.61
CA THR A 480 -16.74 -32.44 1.12
C THR A 480 -15.49 -32.48 2.01
N ILE A 481 -14.96 -31.32 2.41
CA ILE A 481 -13.79 -31.27 3.29
C ILE A 481 -14.09 -31.93 4.63
N LEU A 482 -15.23 -31.62 5.25
CA LEU A 482 -15.63 -32.25 6.51
C LEU A 482 -15.78 -33.77 6.37
N ALA A 483 -16.35 -34.23 5.26
CA ALA A 483 -16.60 -35.65 5.03
C ALA A 483 -15.37 -36.47 4.63
N THR A 484 -14.31 -35.80 4.10
CA THR A 484 -13.11 -36.47 3.57
C THR A 484 -11.88 -36.36 4.46
N THR A 485 -11.85 -35.40 5.37
CA THR A 485 -10.72 -35.22 6.30
C THR A 485 -10.67 -36.37 7.30
N GLU A 486 -9.48 -36.91 7.59
CA GLU A 486 -9.34 -38.13 8.38
C GLU A 486 -9.16 -37.90 9.87
N VAL A 487 -8.41 -36.88 10.28
CA VAL A 487 -7.97 -36.68 11.66
C VAL A 487 -8.67 -35.49 12.31
N GLU A 488 -8.41 -34.27 11.85
CA GLU A 488 -8.96 -33.08 12.48
C GLU A 488 -9.32 -31.99 11.47
N VAL A 489 -10.35 -31.20 11.78
CA VAL A 489 -10.69 -29.96 11.11
C VAL A 489 -10.82 -28.83 12.12
N THR A 490 -9.91 -27.89 12.08
CA THR A 490 -10.03 -26.63 12.82
C THR A 490 -10.72 -25.57 11.96
N MET A 491 -11.90 -25.12 12.35
CA MET A 491 -12.68 -24.07 11.70
C MET A 491 -12.42 -22.73 12.37
N SER A 492 -12.09 -21.70 11.60
CA SER A 492 -11.64 -20.41 12.12
C SER A 492 -12.32 -19.23 11.44
N ARG A 493 -12.59 -18.18 12.22
CA ARG A 493 -13.14 -16.92 11.73
C ARG A 493 -12.49 -15.72 12.40
N ALA A 494 -12.44 -14.59 11.69
CA ALA A 494 -12.07 -13.29 12.26
C ALA A 494 -13.30 -12.61 12.88
N ARG A 495 -13.13 -11.92 14.03
CA ARG A 495 -14.19 -11.11 14.64
C ARG A 495 -14.29 -9.72 14.06
N ARG A 496 -13.18 -9.17 13.56
CA ARG A 496 -13.09 -7.83 12.96
C ARG A 496 -12.22 -7.87 11.70
N ASP A 497 -12.48 -6.94 10.80
CA ASP A 497 -11.60 -6.68 9.66
C ASP A 497 -10.39 -5.81 10.06
N GLY A 498 -9.57 -5.43 9.07
CA GLY A 498 -8.39 -4.58 9.25
C GLY A 498 -8.73 -3.16 9.74
N GLU A 499 -9.95 -2.68 9.47
CA GLU A 499 -10.44 -1.37 9.88
C GLU A 499 -11.16 -1.40 11.24
N GLY A 500 -11.27 -2.58 11.84
CA GLY A 500 -11.90 -2.76 13.15
C GLY A 500 -13.41 -2.99 13.11
N ARG A 501 -14.05 -3.11 11.92
CA ARG A 501 -15.48 -3.40 11.79
C ARG A 501 -15.77 -4.85 12.17
N LEU A 502 -16.93 -5.06 12.80
CA LEU A 502 -17.35 -6.42 13.18
C LEU A 502 -17.68 -7.27 11.94
N LEU A 503 -17.16 -8.48 11.94
CA LEU A 503 -17.47 -9.49 10.93
C LEU A 503 -18.47 -10.51 11.48
N GLY A 504 -19.53 -10.74 10.73
CA GLY A 504 -20.53 -11.77 11.02
C GLY A 504 -19.93 -13.18 10.87
N ARG A 505 -20.60 -14.14 11.50
CA ARG A 505 -20.28 -15.56 11.44
C ARG A 505 -20.86 -16.20 10.18
N SER A 506 -20.15 -17.14 9.56
CA SER A 506 -20.65 -17.92 8.43
C SER A 506 -21.86 -18.76 8.82
N ALA A 507 -22.84 -18.85 7.93
CA ALA A 507 -23.97 -19.76 8.08
C ALA A 507 -23.60 -21.26 8.01
N LEU A 508 -22.43 -21.58 7.46
CA LEU A 508 -21.91 -22.95 7.37
C LEU A 508 -21.55 -23.53 8.75
N LEU A 509 -21.31 -22.68 9.73
CA LEU A 509 -20.86 -23.09 11.07
C LEU A 509 -21.98 -23.61 11.98
N GLY A 510 -23.23 -23.49 11.59
CA GLY A 510 -24.36 -23.93 12.41
C GLY A 510 -24.40 -23.29 13.81
N PRO A 511 -25.22 -23.76 14.74
CA PRO A 511 -25.19 -23.35 16.16
C PRO A 511 -24.02 -24.07 16.85
N VAL A 512 -22.88 -23.37 17.05
CA VAL A 512 -21.71 -23.89 17.79
C VAL A 512 -21.69 -23.29 19.19
N THR A 513 -21.53 -24.13 20.21
CA THR A 513 -21.53 -23.77 21.61
C THR A 513 -20.13 -23.52 22.19
N ASP A 514 -19.08 -24.15 21.65
CA ASP A 514 -17.72 -24.15 22.21
C ASP A 514 -16.70 -23.53 21.24
N GLU A 515 -16.73 -22.21 21.10
CA GLU A 515 -15.78 -21.45 20.29
C GLU A 515 -14.60 -20.98 21.15
N ILE A 516 -13.38 -21.40 20.82
CA ILE A 516 -12.15 -20.91 21.47
C ILE A 516 -11.91 -19.47 21.06
N TYR A 517 -11.90 -18.58 22.04
CA TYR A 517 -11.65 -17.16 21.84
C TYR A 517 -10.16 -16.83 21.93
N ILE A 518 -9.57 -16.32 20.83
CA ILE A 518 -8.18 -15.87 20.80
C ILE A 518 -8.14 -14.35 20.73
N GLY A 519 -7.60 -13.74 21.79
CA GLY A 519 -7.37 -12.31 21.90
C GLY A 519 -6.17 -11.84 21.08
N ARG A 520 -6.03 -10.52 20.87
CA ARG A 520 -4.87 -9.94 20.16
C ARG A 520 -3.54 -10.22 20.84
N ASN A 521 -3.54 -10.29 22.16
CA ASN A 521 -2.34 -10.47 23.01
C ASN A 521 -2.30 -11.88 23.63
N ALA A 522 -2.92 -12.87 22.98
CA ALA A 522 -2.88 -14.25 23.46
C ALA A 522 -1.43 -14.74 23.39
N VAL A 523 -0.93 -15.19 24.54
CA VAL A 523 0.39 -15.82 24.63
C VAL A 523 0.31 -17.17 23.93
N PRO A 524 1.15 -17.44 22.91
CA PRO A 524 1.09 -18.69 22.17
C PRO A 524 1.57 -19.89 23.00
N SER A 525 0.89 -21.01 22.86
CA SER A 525 1.39 -22.29 23.40
C SER A 525 2.60 -22.82 22.60
N HIS A 526 2.61 -22.54 21.30
CA HIS A 526 3.71 -22.85 20.38
C HIS A 526 4.12 -21.60 19.62
N ALA A 527 5.38 -21.16 19.81
CA ALA A 527 5.94 -20.00 19.13
C ALA A 527 6.41 -20.38 17.71
N PHE A 528 6.04 -19.58 16.71
CA PHE A 528 6.45 -19.84 15.32
C PHE A 528 7.67 -19.00 14.88
N SER A 529 8.00 -17.93 15.60
CA SER A 529 9.11 -17.03 15.29
C SER A 529 9.86 -16.62 16.57
N GLU A 530 11.01 -15.96 16.42
CA GLU A 530 11.75 -15.42 17.58
C GLU A 530 10.94 -14.34 18.32
N THR A 531 10.19 -13.51 17.58
CA THR A 531 9.29 -12.51 18.19
C THR A 531 8.19 -13.18 19.02
N ASP A 532 7.60 -14.24 18.49
CA ASP A 532 6.56 -15.01 19.16
C ASP A 532 7.11 -15.73 20.40
N ARG A 533 8.34 -16.26 20.29
CA ARG A 533 9.07 -16.90 21.39
C ARG A 533 9.42 -15.91 22.49
N LEU A 534 9.84 -14.68 22.13
CA LEU A 534 10.08 -13.61 23.11
C LEU A 534 8.79 -13.30 23.91
N MET A 535 7.63 -13.28 23.24
CA MET A 535 6.35 -13.05 23.89
C MET A 535 5.92 -14.22 24.78
N ALA A 536 6.12 -15.47 24.32
CA ALA A 536 5.73 -16.68 25.05
C ALA A 536 6.67 -17.02 26.21
N ARG A 537 7.98 -16.77 26.04
CA ARG A 537 9.06 -17.20 26.96
C ARG A 537 10.09 -16.10 27.14
N PRO A 538 9.70 -14.94 27.70
CA PRO A 538 10.62 -13.80 27.83
C PRO A 538 11.87 -14.12 28.64
N ASP A 539 11.81 -15.05 29.56
CA ASP A 539 12.95 -15.42 30.43
C ASP A 539 14.08 -16.15 29.67
N GLU A 540 13.79 -16.77 28.53
CA GLU A 540 14.81 -17.38 27.66
C GLU A 540 15.74 -16.33 27.04
N PHE A 541 15.27 -15.08 26.91
CA PHE A 541 16.00 -13.94 26.36
C PHE A 541 16.68 -13.08 27.44
N ALA A 542 16.58 -13.44 28.70
CA ALA A 542 17.13 -12.63 29.80
C ALA A 542 18.65 -12.42 29.70
N GLY A 543 19.37 -13.32 29.04
CA GLY A 543 20.81 -13.22 28.79
C GLY A 543 21.19 -12.38 27.56
N ASP A 544 20.24 -12.06 26.67
CA ASP A 544 20.46 -11.20 25.52
C ASP A 544 20.27 -9.73 25.91
N ILE A 545 21.30 -8.90 25.69
CA ILE A 545 21.32 -7.49 26.12
C ILE A 545 20.21 -6.70 25.43
N GLN A 546 19.97 -6.92 24.14
CA GLN A 546 18.98 -6.17 23.38
C GLN A 546 17.56 -6.59 23.77
N ALA A 547 17.31 -7.89 23.88
CA ALA A 547 16.02 -8.42 24.32
C ALA A 547 15.70 -8.02 25.77
N ALA A 548 16.65 -8.11 26.67
CA ALA A 548 16.50 -7.67 28.06
C ALA A 548 16.19 -6.17 28.16
N SER A 549 16.89 -5.33 27.36
CA SER A 549 16.63 -3.89 27.27
C SER A 549 15.22 -3.62 26.71
N ALA A 550 14.82 -4.28 25.64
CA ALA A 550 13.51 -4.14 25.04
C ALA A 550 12.37 -4.53 25.99
N LEU A 551 12.52 -5.65 26.69
CA LEU A 551 11.57 -6.10 27.72
C LEU A 551 11.47 -5.12 28.88
N THR A 552 12.61 -4.59 29.33
CA THR A 552 12.66 -3.59 30.41
C THR A 552 11.97 -2.31 29.97
N THR A 553 12.24 -1.83 28.75
CA THR A 553 11.59 -0.67 28.14
C THR A 553 10.08 -0.88 28.08
N TRP A 554 9.64 -2.01 27.55
CA TRP A 554 8.21 -2.34 27.43
C TRP A 554 7.51 -2.39 28.80
N ARG A 555 8.11 -3.04 29.81
CA ARG A 555 7.59 -3.08 31.18
C ARG A 555 7.51 -1.68 31.79
N ASN A 556 8.54 -0.85 31.60
CA ASN A 556 8.62 0.51 32.13
C ASN A 556 7.59 1.44 31.47
N TRP A 557 7.32 1.30 30.19
CA TRP A 557 6.23 2.06 29.51
C TRP A 557 4.85 1.79 30.11
N HIS A 558 4.63 0.63 30.69
CA HIS A 558 3.35 0.25 31.33
C HIS A 558 3.25 0.70 32.80
N ARG A 559 4.31 1.18 33.42
CA ARG A 559 4.30 1.76 34.76
C ARG A 559 3.70 3.18 34.72
N LYS A 560 3.28 3.70 35.86
CA LYS A 560 2.77 5.08 36.01
C LYS A 560 3.88 6.08 36.33
N ASP A 561 4.96 5.63 36.99
CA ASP A 561 6.13 6.44 37.33
C ASP A 561 7.03 6.66 36.10
N ILE A 562 7.85 7.72 36.16
CA ILE A 562 8.86 8.02 35.16
C ILE A 562 10.10 7.17 35.41
N THR A 563 10.68 6.67 34.34
CA THR A 563 11.85 5.80 34.34
C THR A 563 12.89 6.31 33.32
N PRO A 564 14.14 5.81 33.34
CA PRO A 564 15.11 6.14 32.29
C PRO A 564 14.62 5.90 30.85
N HIS A 565 13.65 4.98 30.64
CA HIS A 565 13.07 4.70 29.34
C HIS A 565 11.95 5.68 28.92
N ASP A 566 11.65 6.65 29.76
CA ASP A 566 10.66 7.68 29.55
C ASP A 566 11.30 9.07 29.31
N GLY A 567 12.64 9.10 29.15
CA GLY A 567 13.38 10.34 28.91
C GLY A 567 14.03 10.93 30.19
N LEU A 568 13.96 10.24 31.32
CA LEU A 568 14.70 10.64 32.50
C LEU A 568 16.16 10.19 32.39
N VAL A 569 17.07 11.13 32.27
CA VAL A 569 18.52 10.87 32.18
C VAL A 569 19.26 11.51 33.34
N ARG A 570 20.57 11.27 33.42
CA ARG A 570 21.39 11.91 34.46
C ARG A 570 21.44 13.43 34.29
N ALA A 571 21.54 14.14 35.40
CA ALA A 571 21.79 15.59 35.39
C ALA A 571 23.09 15.90 34.62
N ASP A 572 23.15 17.07 34.03
CA ASP A 572 24.29 17.61 33.28
C ASP A 572 24.76 16.65 32.16
N HIS A 573 23.81 15.96 31.50
CA HIS A 573 24.17 15.09 30.39
C HIS A 573 24.74 15.93 29.23
N PRO A 574 25.92 15.60 28.68
CA PRO A 574 26.61 16.44 27.68
C PRO A 574 25.72 16.78 26.50
N LEU A 575 24.98 15.83 25.95
CA LEU A 575 24.05 16.06 24.83
C LEU A 575 23.01 17.15 25.15
N LEU A 576 22.46 17.15 26.38
CA LEU A 576 21.45 18.14 26.79
C LEU A 576 22.06 19.53 26.95
N LEU A 577 23.25 19.62 27.54
CA LEU A 577 23.98 20.91 27.67
C LEU A 577 24.37 21.44 26.29
N ASP A 578 24.85 20.59 25.38
CA ASP A 578 25.24 20.98 24.03
C ASP A 578 24.05 21.56 23.23
N ILE A 579 22.86 20.96 23.31
CA ILE A 579 21.67 21.47 22.60
C ILE A 579 21.11 22.76 23.22
N LEU A 580 21.23 22.92 24.53
CA LEU A 580 20.85 24.16 25.23
C LEU A 580 21.79 25.32 24.88
N ALA A 581 23.08 25.05 24.69
CA ALA A 581 24.07 26.04 24.30
C ALA A 581 23.97 26.49 22.83
N GLN A 582 23.22 25.79 21.99
CA GLN A 582 23.05 26.21 20.58
C GLN A 582 22.18 27.46 20.46
N VAL A 583 22.36 28.20 19.36
CA VAL A 583 21.47 29.30 19.02
C VAL A 583 20.09 28.73 18.67
N GLN A 584 19.06 29.18 19.36
CA GLN A 584 17.71 28.65 19.27
C GLN A 584 16.85 29.36 18.21
N SER A 585 15.76 28.75 17.80
CA SER A 585 14.69 29.39 17.01
C SER A 585 13.41 29.44 17.84
N ALA A 586 12.42 30.22 17.44
CA ALA A 586 11.11 30.22 18.08
C ALA A 586 10.50 28.80 18.10
N SER A 587 10.69 28.03 17.02
CA SER A 587 10.21 26.64 16.93
C SER A 587 10.95 25.70 17.87
N SER A 588 12.28 25.84 18.04
CA SER A 588 13.03 24.99 18.98
C SER A 588 12.66 25.31 20.43
N LEU A 589 12.50 26.58 20.78
CA LEU A 589 12.06 26.99 22.13
C LEU A 589 10.62 26.54 22.42
N LYS A 590 9.72 26.62 21.42
CA LYS A 590 8.37 26.04 21.54
C LYS A 590 8.44 24.55 21.85
N LEU A 591 9.28 23.80 21.14
CA LEU A 591 9.41 22.37 21.36
C LEU A 591 10.02 22.05 22.73
N LEU A 592 11.02 22.85 23.19
CA LEU A 592 11.59 22.75 24.53
C LEU A 592 10.51 22.92 25.61
N LEU A 593 9.63 23.91 25.47
CA LEU A 593 8.56 24.19 26.43
C LEU A 593 7.42 23.15 26.38
N ARG A 594 7.07 22.67 25.18
CA ARG A 594 5.85 21.87 24.97
C ARG A 594 6.11 20.35 24.87
N SER A 595 7.33 19.94 24.50
CA SER A 595 7.73 18.54 24.37
C SER A 595 9.23 18.43 24.56
N PRO A 596 9.75 18.49 25.80
CA PRO A 596 11.18 18.36 26.08
C PRO A 596 11.80 17.10 25.46
N LEU A 597 11.07 15.98 25.45
CA LEU A 597 11.46 14.75 24.79
C LEU A 597 11.64 14.94 23.27
N GLY A 598 10.65 15.55 22.62
CA GLY A 598 10.72 15.88 21.19
C GLY A 598 11.84 16.85 20.86
N PHE A 599 12.13 17.81 21.74
CA PHE A 599 13.27 18.73 21.59
C PHE A 599 14.61 17.97 21.55
N VAL A 600 14.82 17.04 22.49
CA VAL A 600 16.02 16.20 22.53
C VAL A 600 16.11 15.29 21.29
N TRP A 601 15.04 14.69 20.89
CA TRP A 601 15.01 13.84 19.69
C TRP A 601 15.36 14.62 18.44
N ARG A 602 14.73 15.78 18.23
CA ARG A 602 14.92 16.58 17.02
C ARG A 602 16.30 17.24 16.94
N TYR A 603 16.71 17.89 18.01
CA TYR A 603 17.95 18.72 18.01
C TYR A 603 19.16 17.99 18.57
N GLY A 604 18.99 17.08 19.50
CA GLY A 604 20.08 16.28 20.08
C GLY A 604 20.37 15.03 19.27
N MET A 605 19.35 14.21 19.02
CA MET A 605 19.47 12.95 18.28
C MET A 605 19.29 13.12 16.76
N ARG A 606 18.85 14.28 16.30
CA ARG A 606 18.60 14.62 14.88
C ARG A 606 17.63 13.68 14.19
N LEU A 607 16.63 13.18 14.93
CA LEU A 607 15.56 12.38 14.36
C LEU A 607 14.73 13.21 13.38
N LYS A 608 14.40 12.59 12.25
CA LYS A 608 13.55 13.17 11.21
C LYS A 608 12.43 12.21 10.88
N LEU A 609 11.30 12.75 10.43
CA LEU A 609 10.24 11.95 9.85
C LEU A 609 10.78 11.18 8.64
N PRO A 610 10.50 9.87 8.52
CA PRO A 610 10.84 9.13 7.32
C PRO A 610 10.16 9.75 6.09
N GLU A 611 10.91 9.97 5.02
CA GLU A 611 10.35 10.52 3.78
C GLU A 611 9.35 9.53 3.18
N SER A 612 8.12 9.97 2.98
CA SER A 612 7.15 9.19 2.21
C SER A 612 7.44 9.39 0.73
N GLY A 613 7.79 8.32 0.03
CA GLY A 613 8.03 8.35 -1.43
C GLY A 613 6.76 8.54 -2.29
N THR A 614 5.68 9.07 -1.74
CA THR A 614 4.42 9.30 -2.45
C THR A 614 4.27 10.76 -2.84
N ASP A 615 3.91 11.01 -4.10
CA ASP A 615 3.57 12.35 -4.55
C ASP A 615 2.34 12.86 -3.78
N PRO A 616 2.35 14.12 -3.29
CA PRO A 616 1.23 14.65 -2.52
C PRO A 616 -0.02 14.82 -3.41
N LEU A 617 -1.16 14.33 -2.96
CA LEU A 617 -2.43 14.64 -3.62
C LEU A 617 -2.85 16.09 -3.35
N VAL A 618 -2.59 16.58 -2.14
CA VAL A 618 -2.79 17.95 -1.69
C VAL A 618 -1.60 18.38 -0.85
N LEU A 619 -1.28 19.69 -0.82
CA LEU A 619 -0.28 20.20 0.12
C LEU A 619 -0.82 20.12 1.55
N ASP A 620 0.05 19.76 2.49
CA ASP A 620 -0.24 19.91 3.91
C ASP A 620 -0.22 21.39 4.33
N ALA A 621 -0.59 21.66 5.58
CA ALA A 621 -0.69 23.03 6.08
C ALA A 621 0.66 23.75 6.13
N LEU A 622 1.77 23.02 6.37
CA LEU A 622 3.11 23.57 6.43
C LEU A 622 3.57 23.97 5.03
N ALA A 623 3.47 23.05 4.07
CA ALA A 623 3.82 23.28 2.67
C ALA A 623 2.98 24.40 2.04
N MET A 624 1.68 24.50 2.39
CA MET A 624 0.82 25.60 1.97
C MET A 624 1.28 26.93 2.59
N GLY A 625 1.71 26.93 3.83
CA GLY A 625 2.34 28.08 4.49
C GLY A 625 3.57 28.56 3.74
N ASP A 626 4.52 27.64 3.48
CA ASP A 626 5.75 27.93 2.73
C ASP A 626 5.45 28.56 1.34
N LEU A 627 4.46 28.00 0.62
CA LEU A 627 4.07 28.49 -0.71
C LEU A 627 3.59 29.97 -0.65
N VAL A 628 2.75 30.28 0.34
CA VAL A 628 2.24 31.66 0.56
C VAL A 628 3.37 32.60 0.98
N HIS A 629 4.23 32.19 1.91
CA HIS A 629 5.36 33.02 2.39
C HIS A 629 6.36 33.33 1.27
N MET A 630 6.71 32.34 0.44
CA MET A 630 7.56 32.57 -0.73
C MET A 630 6.93 33.55 -1.73
N THR A 631 5.62 33.45 -1.95
CA THR A 631 4.89 34.36 -2.83
C THR A 631 4.86 35.77 -2.26
N LEU A 632 4.62 35.92 -0.96
CA LEU A 632 4.65 37.20 -0.26
C LEU A 632 6.01 37.88 -0.30
N ASP A 633 7.06 37.12 -0.05
CA ASP A 633 8.45 37.65 -0.04
C ASP A 633 8.83 38.18 -1.42
N LEU A 634 8.63 37.41 -2.50
CA LEU A 634 8.95 37.87 -3.85
C LEU A 634 8.08 39.06 -4.29
N ALA A 635 6.80 39.07 -3.96
CA ALA A 635 5.91 40.19 -4.29
C ALA A 635 6.30 41.44 -3.53
N LEU A 636 6.70 41.32 -2.27
CA LEU A 636 7.17 42.44 -1.45
C LEU A 636 8.49 43.02 -1.97
N GLN A 637 9.44 42.17 -2.37
CA GLN A 637 10.70 42.60 -2.99
C GLN A 637 10.43 43.40 -4.29
N ASP A 638 9.51 42.93 -5.14
CA ASP A 638 9.13 43.66 -6.37
C ASP A 638 8.48 45.01 -6.05
N LEU A 639 7.52 45.04 -5.12
CA LEU A 639 6.85 46.27 -4.71
C LEU A 639 7.83 47.31 -4.14
N GLU A 640 8.76 46.87 -3.28
CA GLU A 640 9.79 47.76 -2.69
C GLU A 640 10.78 48.30 -3.73
N ALA A 641 11.11 47.49 -4.75
CA ALA A 641 11.92 47.96 -5.89
C ALA A 641 11.20 48.98 -6.79
N ASN A 642 9.88 48.97 -6.79
CA ASN A 642 9.02 49.78 -7.67
C ASN A 642 8.25 50.89 -6.93
N GLY A 643 8.78 51.39 -5.80
CA GLY A 643 8.26 52.55 -5.10
C GLY A 643 7.76 52.33 -3.68
N GLY A 644 7.65 51.11 -3.25
CA GLY A 644 7.27 50.66 -1.90
C GLY A 644 5.82 50.21 -1.74
N LEU A 645 5.62 49.28 -0.83
CA LEU A 645 4.31 48.77 -0.48
C LEU A 645 3.38 49.86 0.13
N ALA A 646 3.96 50.79 0.86
CA ALA A 646 3.21 51.86 1.54
C ALA A 646 2.38 52.71 0.59
N ILE A 647 2.85 52.90 -0.65
CA ILE A 647 2.19 53.73 -1.67
C ILE A 647 1.57 52.89 -2.82
N ALA A 648 1.67 51.59 -2.76
CA ALA A 648 1.11 50.72 -3.78
C ALA A 648 -0.42 50.64 -3.67
N ASP A 649 -1.11 50.78 -4.78
CA ASP A 649 -2.52 50.53 -4.87
C ASP A 649 -2.79 48.98 -5.03
N ASP A 650 -4.03 48.59 -4.85
CA ASP A 650 -4.40 47.16 -4.90
C ASP A 650 -4.10 46.53 -6.29
N ALA A 651 -4.14 47.31 -7.38
CA ALA A 651 -3.83 46.81 -8.72
C ALA A 651 -2.34 46.48 -8.87
N LYS A 652 -1.46 47.29 -8.31
CA LYS A 652 -0.01 47.04 -8.28
C LYS A 652 0.33 45.85 -7.41
N ILE A 653 -0.32 45.75 -6.23
CA ILE A 653 -0.15 44.60 -5.32
C ILE A 653 -0.58 43.30 -6.04
N SER A 654 -1.75 43.29 -6.66
CA SER A 654 -2.24 42.12 -7.41
C SER A 654 -1.31 41.73 -8.56
N ALA A 655 -0.77 42.69 -9.31
CA ALA A 655 0.20 42.45 -10.39
C ALA A 655 1.52 41.85 -9.88
N ALA A 656 2.05 42.37 -8.79
CA ALA A 656 3.28 41.87 -8.16
C ALA A 656 3.11 40.43 -7.67
N ILE A 657 1.94 40.11 -7.06
CA ILE A 657 1.61 38.76 -6.59
C ILE A 657 1.46 37.78 -7.76
N GLU A 658 0.84 38.19 -8.87
CA GLU A 658 0.72 37.34 -10.07
C GLU A 658 2.10 36.93 -10.60
N VAL A 659 3.03 37.89 -10.70
CA VAL A 659 4.42 37.62 -11.15
C VAL A 659 5.15 36.72 -10.16
N ALA A 660 5.03 37.03 -8.86
CA ALA A 660 5.67 36.26 -7.80
C ALA A 660 5.14 34.81 -7.76
N ALA A 661 3.82 34.62 -7.83
CA ALA A 661 3.19 33.30 -7.81
C ALA A 661 3.63 32.45 -9.02
N GLY A 662 3.75 33.04 -10.21
CA GLY A 662 4.27 32.34 -11.39
C GLY A 662 5.73 31.91 -11.21
N SER A 663 6.57 32.76 -10.61
CA SER A 663 7.96 32.42 -10.31
C SER A 663 8.09 31.34 -9.27
N VAL A 664 7.32 31.43 -8.18
CA VAL A 664 7.30 30.43 -7.09
C VAL A 664 6.79 29.09 -7.62
N ALA A 665 5.74 29.09 -8.44
CA ALA A 665 5.22 27.87 -9.05
C ALA A 665 6.32 27.14 -9.87
N GLY A 666 7.09 27.88 -10.68
CA GLY A 666 8.20 27.32 -11.45
C GLY A 666 9.30 26.71 -10.58
N VAL A 667 9.65 27.37 -9.45
CA VAL A 667 10.61 26.83 -8.48
C VAL A 667 10.06 25.56 -7.84
N TRP A 668 8.84 25.58 -7.35
CA TRP A 668 8.21 24.43 -6.72
C TRP A 668 8.13 23.22 -7.65
N GLU A 669 7.66 23.41 -8.88
CA GLU A 669 7.57 22.34 -9.88
C GLU A 669 8.93 21.75 -10.25
N SER A 670 10.02 22.51 -10.07
CA SER A 670 11.37 22.01 -10.35
C SER A 670 12.07 21.35 -9.15
N GLU A 671 11.72 21.75 -7.92
CA GLU A 671 12.46 21.37 -6.71
C GLU A 671 11.66 20.50 -5.75
N ARG A 672 10.33 20.52 -5.84
CA ARG A 672 9.45 19.80 -4.91
C ARG A 672 8.42 18.96 -5.65
N ALA A 673 7.91 17.93 -5.00
CA ALA A 673 6.73 17.20 -5.48
C ALA A 673 5.49 18.08 -5.30
N VAL A 674 4.74 18.29 -6.39
CA VAL A 674 3.52 19.10 -6.41
C VAL A 674 2.29 18.21 -6.66
N PRO A 675 1.10 18.62 -6.21
CA PRO A 675 -0.15 17.94 -6.51
C PRO A 675 -0.40 17.77 -8.00
N PRO A 676 -1.34 16.88 -8.41
CA PRO A 676 -1.76 16.76 -9.80
C PRO A 676 -2.19 18.11 -10.42
N PRO A 677 -2.01 18.34 -11.73
CA PRO A 677 -2.11 19.67 -12.34
C PRO A 677 -3.40 20.44 -12.07
N VAL A 678 -4.53 19.75 -11.94
CA VAL A 678 -5.83 20.40 -11.63
C VAL A 678 -5.86 20.90 -10.19
N ILE A 679 -5.36 20.09 -9.25
CA ILE A 679 -5.30 20.44 -7.83
C ILE A 679 -4.22 21.50 -7.60
N TRP A 680 -3.08 21.37 -8.28
CA TRP A 680 -1.99 22.33 -8.19
C TRP A 680 -2.40 23.73 -8.61
N ARG A 681 -3.08 23.88 -9.73
CA ARG A 681 -3.62 25.20 -10.17
C ARG A 681 -4.54 25.80 -9.11
N ARG A 682 -5.45 24.99 -8.55
CA ARG A 682 -6.32 25.45 -7.46
C ARG A 682 -5.54 25.88 -6.23
N THR A 683 -4.50 25.14 -5.87
CA THR A 683 -3.62 25.45 -4.74
C THR A 683 -2.90 26.78 -4.95
N LEU A 684 -2.40 27.04 -6.18
CA LEU A 684 -1.78 28.32 -6.53
C LEU A 684 -2.80 29.48 -6.48
N ASP A 685 -4.01 29.30 -6.96
CA ASP A 685 -5.06 30.31 -6.87
C ASP A 685 -5.42 30.62 -5.41
N ASP A 686 -5.52 29.62 -4.55
CA ASP A 686 -5.77 29.80 -3.11
C ASP A 686 -4.58 30.51 -2.43
N ALA A 687 -3.34 30.19 -2.79
CA ALA A 687 -2.14 30.84 -2.27
C ALA A 687 -2.08 32.32 -2.69
N ARG A 688 -2.36 32.62 -3.96
CA ARG A 688 -2.44 34.01 -4.48
C ARG A 688 -3.49 34.82 -3.72
N ALA A 689 -4.68 34.27 -3.57
CA ALA A 689 -5.75 34.95 -2.84
C ALA A 689 -5.39 35.25 -1.38
N LEU A 690 -4.65 34.35 -0.71
CA LEU A 690 -4.16 34.58 0.65
C LEU A 690 -3.07 35.67 0.68
N ALA A 691 -2.14 35.64 -0.27
CA ALA A 691 -1.09 36.64 -0.38
C ALA A 691 -1.66 38.04 -0.68
N GLU A 692 -2.66 38.12 -1.56
CA GLU A 692 -3.35 39.38 -1.88
C GLU A 692 -4.02 39.99 -0.64
N ARG A 693 -4.80 39.20 0.09
CA ARG A 693 -5.41 39.64 1.35
C ARG A 693 -4.37 40.09 2.39
N ALA A 694 -3.23 39.42 2.44
CA ALA A 694 -2.15 39.76 3.38
C ALA A 694 -1.52 41.13 3.05
N LEU A 695 -1.27 41.43 1.78
CA LEU A 695 -0.64 42.68 1.37
C LEU A 695 -1.62 43.85 1.19
N THR A 696 -2.89 43.57 0.91
CA THR A 696 -3.95 44.62 0.84
C THR A 696 -4.56 44.96 2.21
N TYR A 697 -4.24 44.17 3.26
CA TYR A 697 -4.75 44.45 4.60
C TYR A 697 -4.32 45.82 5.11
N ARG A 698 -5.33 46.67 5.48
CA ARG A 698 -5.15 48.09 5.90
C ARG A 698 -5.43 48.29 7.39
N GLY A 699 -5.17 47.28 8.25
CA GLY A 699 -5.19 47.48 9.70
C GLY A 699 -4.09 48.41 10.18
N GLU A 700 -3.34 48.03 11.20
CA GLU A 700 -2.17 48.83 11.64
C GLU A 700 -1.15 48.88 10.49
N HIS A 701 -0.75 50.05 10.05
CA HIS A 701 0.24 50.33 9.00
C HIS A 701 0.97 51.63 9.24
N LEU A 702 2.11 51.80 8.56
CA LEU A 702 2.91 52.99 8.60
C LEU A 702 2.94 53.61 7.18
N ASP A 703 2.44 54.82 7.02
CA ASP A 703 2.23 55.47 5.71
C ASP A 703 3.54 55.72 4.92
N ASP A 704 4.65 55.85 5.64
CA ASP A 704 5.99 56.15 5.09
C ASP A 704 6.98 55.00 5.27
N ALA A 705 6.50 53.81 5.57
CA ALA A 705 7.35 52.68 5.87
C ALA A 705 8.05 52.08 4.64
N ARG A 706 9.28 51.65 4.86
CA ARG A 706 9.92 50.67 4.04
C ARG A 706 9.64 49.27 4.57
N SER A 707 9.18 48.39 3.72
CA SER A 707 8.85 47.03 4.08
C SER A 707 10.00 46.09 3.72
N TYR A 708 10.29 45.14 4.61
CA TYR A 708 11.30 44.10 4.44
C TYR A 708 10.66 42.74 4.61
N GLY A 709 10.93 41.80 3.67
CA GLY A 709 10.46 40.44 3.73
C GLY A 709 11.53 39.48 4.22
N GLU A 710 11.11 38.39 4.91
CA GLU A 710 11.98 37.30 5.34
C GLU A 710 13.29 37.77 6.00
N VAL A 711 13.18 38.74 6.94
CA VAL A 711 14.33 39.44 7.51
C VAL A 711 15.11 38.56 8.46
N ALA A 712 16.33 38.19 8.07
CA ALA A 712 17.21 37.35 8.87
C ALA A 712 17.78 38.09 10.09
N PHE A 713 17.85 37.39 11.24
CA PHE A 713 18.52 37.91 12.45
C PHE A 713 19.20 36.80 13.26
N GLY A 714 20.09 37.19 14.16
CA GLY A 714 20.70 36.28 15.14
C GLY A 714 21.66 35.26 14.56
N GLY A 715 22.26 35.53 13.40
CA GLY A 715 23.13 34.61 12.68
C GLY A 715 22.40 33.70 11.69
N ALA A 716 21.13 33.94 11.37
CA ALA A 716 20.45 33.27 10.27
C ALA A 716 21.02 33.72 8.92
N THR A 717 21.17 32.79 7.97
CA THR A 717 21.66 33.13 6.62
C THR A 717 20.58 33.87 5.84
N PRO A 718 20.81 35.07 5.35
CA PRO A 718 19.85 35.83 4.55
C PRO A 718 19.38 35.04 3.31
N LYS A 719 18.11 35.10 3.01
CA LYS A 719 17.56 34.52 1.76
C LYS A 719 17.98 35.32 0.55
N THR A 720 18.04 34.72 -0.62
CA THR A 720 18.43 35.39 -1.86
C THR A 720 17.49 36.57 -2.17
N GLY A 721 18.05 37.74 -2.37
CA GLY A 721 17.29 38.97 -2.65
C GLY A 721 16.72 39.66 -1.40
N ALA A 722 16.74 39.05 -0.23
CA ALA A 722 16.27 39.68 1.00
C ALA A 722 17.17 40.81 1.44
N SER A 723 16.61 41.95 1.84
CA SER A 723 17.30 43.08 2.46
C SER A 723 16.99 43.14 3.95
N SER A 724 17.91 43.75 4.72
CA SER A 724 17.74 43.87 6.17
C SER A 724 18.23 45.27 6.63
N PRO A 725 17.57 45.87 7.62
CA PRO A 725 18.02 47.14 8.20
C PRO A 725 19.18 46.98 9.21
N TRP A 726 19.63 45.75 9.45
CA TRP A 726 20.74 45.40 10.35
C TRP A 726 21.65 44.33 9.74
N ASP A 727 22.79 44.10 10.38
CA ASP A 727 23.64 42.94 10.05
C ASP A 727 23.01 41.66 10.63
N ALA A 728 22.59 40.73 9.73
CA ALA A 728 21.98 39.48 10.12
C ALA A 728 22.85 38.60 11.02
N ALA A 729 24.17 38.79 11.02
CA ALA A 729 25.10 38.05 11.87
C ALA A 729 25.13 38.55 13.33
N THR A 730 24.51 39.68 13.62
CA THR A 730 24.49 40.25 14.99
C THR A 730 23.77 39.30 15.96
N PRO A 731 24.42 38.86 17.05
CA PRO A 731 23.79 37.97 18.02
C PRO A 731 22.62 38.63 18.77
N VAL A 732 21.56 37.88 18.98
CA VAL A 732 20.40 38.31 19.78
C VAL A 732 20.26 37.37 20.98
N ALA A 733 20.66 37.85 22.16
CA ALA A 733 20.58 37.06 23.40
C ALA A 733 19.36 37.44 24.24
N ILE A 734 18.55 36.46 24.65
CA ILE A 734 17.42 36.69 25.57
C ILE A 734 18.00 36.94 26.97
N PRO A 735 17.68 38.10 27.62
CA PRO A 735 18.21 38.41 28.93
C PRO A 735 17.97 37.30 29.95
N GLU A 736 18.94 37.05 30.81
CA GLU A 736 18.86 36.15 31.97
C GLU A 736 18.61 34.66 31.67
N THR A 737 18.46 34.24 30.39
CA THR A 737 18.18 32.85 30.03
C THR A 737 19.39 32.07 29.59
N GLY A 738 20.43 32.71 29.16
CA GLY A 738 21.58 32.09 28.48
C GLY A 738 21.31 31.68 27.03
N PHE A 739 20.11 31.86 26.51
CA PHE A 739 19.74 31.53 25.12
C PHE A 739 20.04 32.69 24.18
N ALA A 740 20.68 32.42 23.05
CA ALA A 740 20.68 33.26 21.86
C ALA A 740 19.62 32.75 20.86
N ILE A 741 18.99 33.66 20.13
CA ILE A 741 17.96 33.33 19.17
C ILE A 741 18.29 33.79 17.76
N LYS A 742 17.84 33.05 16.78
CA LYS A 742 17.91 33.38 15.36
C LYS A 742 16.58 33.06 14.68
N GLY A 743 16.33 33.69 13.55
CA GLY A 743 15.13 33.44 12.78
C GLY A 743 14.99 34.35 11.58
N TYR A 744 13.77 34.27 11.02
CA TYR A 744 13.34 35.13 9.93
C TYR A 744 12.03 35.78 10.35
N ILE A 745 11.91 37.08 10.12
CA ILE A 745 10.68 37.85 10.33
C ILE A 745 10.00 37.95 8.98
N ASP A 746 8.77 37.44 8.89
CA ASP A 746 8.02 37.36 7.63
C ASP A 746 7.89 38.73 6.97
N ARG A 747 7.54 39.75 7.77
CA ARG A 747 7.51 41.14 7.34
C ARG A 747 7.87 42.11 8.47
N LEU A 748 8.73 43.03 8.15
CA LEU A 748 9.10 44.18 8.99
C LEU A 748 8.82 45.46 8.23
N ASP A 749 7.94 46.30 8.74
CA ASP A 749 7.73 47.67 8.24
C ASP A 749 8.44 48.65 9.17
N LEU A 750 9.36 49.49 8.65
CA LEU A 750 10.12 50.46 9.39
C LEU A 750 9.79 51.86 8.87
N SER A 751 9.35 52.77 9.78
CA SER A 751 9.08 54.16 9.41
C SER A 751 10.30 54.86 8.81
N GLY A 752 10.07 55.84 7.93
CA GLY A 752 11.14 56.60 7.27
C GLY A 752 12.10 57.30 8.21
N ASP A 753 11.67 57.68 9.43
CA ASP A 753 12.49 58.24 10.48
C ASP A 753 13.17 57.20 11.38
N GLY A 754 12.87 55.90 11.20
CA GLY A 754 13.42 54.80 11.97
C GLY A 754 12.95 54.69 13.43
N THR A 755 11.90 55.45 13.82
CA THR A 755 11.42 55.49 15.22
C THR A 755 10.32 54.49 15.52
N ARG A 756 9.66 53.92 14.49
CA ARG A 756 8.57 52.97 14.61
C ARG A 756 8.82 51.75 13.72
N ALA A 757 8.58 50.59 14.28
CA ALA A 757 8.68 49.31 13.56
C ALA A 757 7.42 48.43 13.80
N LEU A 758 6.87 47.85 12.73
CA LEU A 758 5.79 46.94 12.79
C LEU A 758 6.28 45.55 12.30
N VAL A 759 6.24 44.59 13.20
CA VAL A 759 6.57 43.18 12.95
C VAL A 759 5.30 42.41 12.67
N ARG A 760 5.26 41.72 11.53
CA ARG A 760 4.07 40.92 11.17
C ARG A 760 4.49 39.54 10.71
N ASP A 761 3.85 38.54 11.31
CA ASP A 761 4.02 37.12 10.97
C ASP A 761 2.69 36.63 10.37
N TYR A 762 2.75 35.91 9.25
CA TYR A 762 1.58 35.48 8.49
C TYR A 762 1.18 34.07 8.84
N LYS A 763 -0.13 33.86 9.07
CA LYS A 763 -0.70 32.55 9.39
C LYS A 763 -1.78 32.15 8.38
N THR A 764 -1.53 31.16 7.56
CA THR A 764 -2.45 30.69 6.50
C THR A 764 -3.69 29.96 7.04
N GLY A 765 -3.69 29.57 8.31
CA GLY A 765 -4.82 28.96 9.01
C GLY A 765 -5.97 29.92 9.32
N ARG A 766 -6.88 29.48 10.18
CA ARG A 766 -7.93 30.33 10.75
C ARG A 766 -7.43 30.94 12.07
N ALA A 767 -7.80 32.17 12.31
CA ALA A 767 -7.50 32.83 13.59
C ALA A 767 -8.12 32.04 14.76
N PRO A 768 -7.44 31.94 15.91
CA PRO A 768 -8.02 31.43 17.14
C PRO A 768 -9.18 32.34 17.60
N LYS A 769 -10.04 31.79 18.44
CA LYS A 769 -11.18 32.58 18.97
C LYS A 769 -10.75 33.64 19.97
N ASP A 770 -9.73 33.34 20.75
CA ASP A 770 -9.19 34.18 21.79
C ASP A 770 -7.77 34.59 21.45
N ASP A 771 -7.43 35.84 21.70
CA ASP A 771 -6.06 36.36 21.52
C ASP A 771 -5.28 36.09 22.81
N ILE A 772 -4.43 35.07 22.75
CA ILE A 772 -3.58 34.61 23.84
C ILE A 772 -2.14 34.86 23.48
N SER A 773 -1.37 35.55 24.32
CA SER A 773 -0.02 36.00 23.99
C SER A 773 1.03 34.90 23.99
N ILE A 774 1.00 33.98 24.92
CA ILE A 774 1.93 32.84 25.01
C ILE A 774 1.25 31.53 24.58
N ASP A 775 -0.05 31.46 24.79
CA ASP A 775 -0.90 30.29 24.46
C ASP A 775 -0.29 28.98 24.98
N GLY A 776 0.00 28.93 26.26
CA GLY A 776 0.58 27.74 26.89
C GLY A 776 1.92 27.31 26.27
N GLY A 777 2.70 28.24 25.74
CA GLY A 777 3.97 28.01 25.08
C GLY A 777 3.87 27.68 23.59
N ARG A 778 2.68 27.77 22.96
CA ARG A 778 2.47 27.51 21.54
C ARG A 778 2.84 28.68 20.65
N GLU A 779 2.65 29.90 21.12
CA GLU A 779 2.92 31.14 20.39
C GLU A 779 4.05 31.93 21.06
N LEU A 780 5.20 32.02 20.40
CA LEU A 780 6.40 32.71 20.88
C LEU A 780 6.90 33.75 19.87
N GLN A 781 6.41 33.72 18.62
CA GLN A 781 6.99 34.48 17.53
C GLN A 781 6.78 35.99 17.71
N ARG A 782 5.57 36.44 18.07
CA ARG A 782 5.33 37.88 18.31
C ARG A 782 6.30 38.46 19.35
N CYS A 783 6.41 37.78 20.49
CA CYS A 783 7.27 38.23 21.58
C CYS A 783 8.74 38.19 21.21
N LEU A 784 9.24 37.09 20.70
CA LEU A 784 10.66 36.91 20.35
C LEU A 784 11.08 37.80 19.19
N TYR A 785 10.23 38.02 18.20
CA TYR A 785 10.54 38.88 17.07
C TYR A 785 10.46 40.36 17.43
N ALA A 786 9.50 40.80 18.24
CA ALA A 786 9.47 42.14 18.80
C ALA A 786 10.77 42.42 19.60
N PHE A 787 11.17 41.49 20.45
CA PHE A 787 12.41 41.61 21.22
C PHE A 787 13.63 41.68 20.31
N ALA A 788 13.73 40.82 19.30
CA ALA A 788 14.87 40.80 18.37
C ALA A 788 15.00 42.15 17.63
N VAL A 789 13.90 42.71 17.13
CA VAL A 789 13.86 44.01 16.44
C VAL A 789 14.29 45.12 17.39
N LYS A 790 13.81 45.14 18.63
CA LYS A 790 14.22 46.13 19.64
C LYS A 790 15.69 46.05 19.99
N ALA A 791 16.21 44.83 20.12
CA ALA A 791 17.64 44.63 20.43
C ALA A 791 18.55 45.08 19.26
N LEU A 792 18.08 45.00 18.02
CA LEU A 792 18.86 45.29 16.82
C LEU A 792 18.73 46.75 16.35
N LEU A 793 17.55 47.35 16.50
CA LEU A 793 17.33 48.76 16.11
C LEU A 793 17.59 49.77 17.24
N GLY A 794 17.58 49.35 18.50
CA GLY A 794 17.79 50.17 19.67
C GLY A 794 16.57 50.37 20.54
N ALA A 795 16.81 50.81 21.79
CA ALA A 795 15.78 50.93 22.83
C ALA A 795 14.71 52.01 22.54
N ASP A 796 15.04 53.02 21.75
CA ASP A 796 14.17 54.15 21.44
C ASP A 796 13.13 53.87 20.35
N VAL A 797 13.22 52.72 19.67
CA VAL A 797 12.24 52.32 18.64
C VAL A 797 10.99 51.78 19.28
N SER A 798 9.84 52.31 18.86
CA SER A 798 8.52 51.81 19.24
C SER A 798 8.17 50.63 18.34
N ILE A 799 7.86 49.46 18.95
CA ILE A 799 7.61 48.24 18.21
C ILE A 799 6.19 47.73 18.48
N SER A 800 5.46 47.46 17.39
CA SER A 800 4.24 46.66 17.38
C SER A 800 4.55 45.30 16.72
N ALA A 801 3.99 44.21 17.30
CA ALA A 801 4.13 42.89 16.74
C ALA A 801 2.78 42.19 16.66
N SER A 802 2.49 41.51 15.53
CA SER A 802 1.20 40.87 15.28
C SER A 802 1.28 39.58 14.50
N LEU A 803 0.22 38.76 14.64
CA LEU A 803 -0.07 37.63 13.76
C LEU A 803 -1.21 38.01 12.82
N LEU A 804 -0.95 38.09 11.54
CA LEU A 804 -2.01 38.33 10.56
C LEU A 804 -2.50 37.00 9.97
N TYR A 805 -3.80 36.80 10.05
CA TYR A 805 -4.53 35.67 9.46
C TYR A 805 -5.28 36.11 8.21
N PRO A 806 -4.69 36.05 7.01
CA PRO A 806 -5.29 36.57 5.78
C PRO A 806 -6.63 35.89 5.42
N ARG A 807 -6.83 34.65 5.84
CA ARG A 807 -8.07 33.89 5.59
C ARG A 807 -9.29 34.51 6.24
N THR A 808 -9.12 35.10 7.41
CA THR A 808 -10.18 35.71 8.23
C THR A 808 -10.00 37.22 8.40
N GLU A 809 -8.96 37.81 7.79
CA GLU A 809 -8.59 39.23 7.91
C GLU A 809 -8.49 39.68 9.36
N THR A 810 -7.93 38.80 10.20
CA THR A 810 -7.77 39.03 11.63
C THR A 810 -6.31 39.30 11.97
N ASP A 811 -6.05 40.39 12.64
CA ASP A 811 -4.72 40.81 13.09
C ASP A 811 -4.66 40.80 14.63
N LEU A 812 -3.89 39.88 15.17
CA LEU A 812 -3.74 39.68 16.60
C LEU A 812 -2.47 40.36 17.09
N GLN A 813 -2.60 41.49 17.76
CA GLN A 813 -1.48 42.32 18.23
C GLN A 813 -1.00 41.86 19.61
N LEU A 814 0.28 41.91 19.84
CA LEU A 814 0.90 41.71 21.15
C LEU A 814 0.73 42.98 22.01
N ALA A 815 -0.08 42.88 23.05
CA ALA A 815 -0.45 44.05 23.86
C ALA A 815 0.75 44.70 24.64
N ASP A 816 1.57 43.85 25.27
CA ASP A 816 2.73 44.27 26.07
C ASP A 816 3.92 43.33 25.79
N PRO A 817 4.78 43.71 24.82
CA PRO A 817 5.95 42.90 24.48
C PRO A 817 6.95 42.73 25.62
N GLU A 818 7.12 43.71 26.48
CA GLU A 818 8.12 43.65 27.55
C GLU A 818 7.66 42.80 28.74
N ALA A 819 6.40 42.93 29.14
CA ALA A 819 5.83 42.08 30.19
C ALA A 819 5.80 40.61 29.72
N THR A 820 5.36 40.37 28.49
CA THR A 820 5.33 39.00 27.88
C THR A 820 6.73 38.39 27.79
N LEU A 821 7.75 39.17 27.43
CA LEU A 821 9.13 38.69 27.40
C LEU A 821 9.63 38.33 28.80
N GLY A 822 9.31 39.14 29.81
CA GLY A 822 9.66 38.87 31.21
C GLY A 822 9.06 37.53 31.69
N GLU A 823 7.79 37.27 31.36
CA GLU A 823 7.12 36.01 31.67
C GLU A 823 7.73 34.82 30.91
N LEU A 824 7.95 34.97 29.62
CA LEU A 824 8.58 33.95 28.79
C LEU A 824 10.00 33.61 29.28
N THR A 825 10.77 34.63 29.71
CA THR A 825 12.10 34.44 30.30
C THR A 825 12.08 33.51 31.50
N GLY A 826 11.13 33.68 32.43
CA GLY A 826 10.93 32.76 33.56
C GLY A 826 10.67 31.31 33.14
N TYR A 827 9.80 31.12 32.15
CA TYR A 827 9.51 29.77 31.63
C TYR A 827 10.72 29.14 30.94
N LEU A 828 11.49 29.89 30.16
CA LEU A 828 12.72 29.41 29.51
C LEU A 828 13.81 29.06 30.52
N GLN A 829 13.97 29.83 31.59
CA GLN A 829 14.89 29.51 32.69
C GLN A 829 14.50 28.20 33.36
N SER A 830 13.20 28.03 33.71
CA SER A 830 12.70 26.83 34.35
C SER A 830 12.85 25.59 33.44
N ALA A 831 12.53 25.72 32.15
CA ALA A 831 12.71 24.64 31.18
C ALA A 831 14.17 24.27 30.97
N SER A 832 15.09 25.25 30.89
CA SER A 832 16.52 25.02 30.80
C SER A 832 17.07 24.29 32.01
N ALA A 833 16.69 24.76 33.22
CA ALA A 833 17.10 24.11 34.48
C ALA A 833 16.56 22.68 34.57
N SER A 834 15.29 22.43 34.21
CA SER A 834 14.68 21.13 34.23
C SER A 834 15.37 20.17 33.23
N LEU A 835 15.66 20.62 32.01
CA LEU A 835 16.34 19.79 31.03
C LEU A 835 17.81 19.52 31.46
N SER A 836 18.50 20.48 32.05
CA SER A 836 19.84 20.28 32.60
C SER A 836 19.85 19.30 33.78
N ALA A 837 18.77 19.23 34.54
CA ALA A 837 18.56 18.22 35.58
C ALA A 837 18.27 16.81 35.01
N GLY A 838 18.15 16.69 33.68
CA GLY A 838 17.96 15.39 33.01
C GLY A 838 16.50 15.07 32.67
N HIS A 839 15.60 16.02 32.76
CA HIS A 839 14.15 15.80 32.54
C HIS A 839 13.77 16.00 31.07
N ALA A 840 14.25 15.12 30.17
CA ALA A 840 13.83 15.10 28.76
C ALA A 840 12.48 14.35 28.61
N LEU A 841 11.44 14.87 29.26
CA LEU A 841 10.18 14.16 29.48
C LEU A 841 9.13 14.53 28.44
N ILE A 842 8.03 13.78 28.45
CA ILE A 842 6.84 14.07 27.63
C ILE A 842 6.20 15.39 28.09
N GLY A 843 5.68 16.13 27.14
CA GLY A 843 4.87 17.32 27.38
C GLY A 843 3.51 17.22 26.67
N PRO A 844 2.69 18.27 26.69
CA PRO A 844 1.32 18.22 26.18
C PRO A 844 1.22 18.00 24.66
N ASP A 845 2.26 18.31 23.90
CA ASP A 845 2.27 18.10 22.44
C ASP A 845 2.86 16.74 22.04
N THR A 846 3.45 15.99 22.98
CA THR A 846 4.06 14.68 22.73
C THR A 846 2.99 13.65 22.39
N GLY A 847 3.14 12.97 21.25
CA GLY A 847 2.17 11.98 20.75
C GLY A 847 0.84 12.57 20.26
N GLY A 848 0.77 13.89 20.09
CA GLY A 848 -0.38 14.60 19.53
C GLY A 848 -0.46 14.50 18.01
N THR A 849 -1.54 15.02 17.43
CA THR A 849 -1.82 14.98 15.98
C THR A 849 -0.73 15.65 15.13
N TYR A 850 -0.03 16.63 15.67
CA TYR A 850 1.02 17.40 14.98
C TYR A 850 2.43 17.04 15.45
N ASP A 851 2.57 15.96 16.21
CA ASP A 851 3.90 15.46 16.61
C ASP A 851 4.50 14.59 15.51
N GLU A 852 5.34 15.19 14.68
CA GLU A 852 6.04 14.50 13.59
C GLU A 852 6.93 13.34 14.07
N LEU A 853 7.34 13.34 15.34
CA LEU A 853 8.17 12.31 15.94
C LEU A 853 7.38 11.24 16.69
N ALA A 854 6.04 11.28 16.62
CA ALA A 854 5.16 10.29 17.27
C ALA A 854 5.44 8.84 16.84
N PHE A 855 6.06 8.62 15.68
CA PHE A 855 6.48 7.28 15.22
C PHE A 855 7.54 6.63 16.14
N ALA A 856 8.29 7.41 16.90
CA ALA A 856 9.28 6.91 17.87
C ALA A 856 8.65 6.54 19.23
N LEU A 857 7.37 6.79 19.41
CA LEU A 857 6.59 6.47 20.60
C LEU A 857 5.86 5.12 20.45
N PRO A 858 5.39 4.50 21.56
CA PRO A 858 4.50 3.36 21.50
C PRO A 858 3.24 3.62 20.67
N ALA A 859 2.66 2.60 20.05
CA ALA A 859 1.42 2.72 19.29
C ALA A 859 0.30 3.36 20.15
N ASN A 860 -0.45 4.30 19.53
CA ASN A 860 -1.49 5.10 20.21
C ASN A 860 -0.96 5.87 21.43
N ALA A 861 0.24 6.42 21.33
CA ALA A 861 0.95 7.05 22.46
C ALA A 861 0.07 8.07 23.20
N GLY A 862 -0.57 9.00 22.51
CA GLY A 862 -1.41 10.03 23.16
C GLY A 862 -2.51 9.45 24.05
N ALA A 863 -3.26 8.44 23.57
CA ALA A 863 -4.37 7.84 24.29
C ALA A 863 -3.94 6.86 25.39
N THR A 864 -2.74 6.29 25.32
CA THR A 864 -2.30 5.23 26.21
C THR A 864 -1.06 5.61 27.04
N TYR A 865 0.09 5.71 26.39
CA TYR A 865 1.37 5.97 27.01
C TYR A 865 1.44 7.37 27.65
N CYS A 866 1.22 8.43 26.88
CA CYS A 866 1.28 9.80 27.39
C CYS A 866 0.24 10.01 28.49
N LYS A 867 -1.00 9.60 28.29
CA LYS A 867 -2.05 9.71 29.31
C LYS A 867 -1.67 9.03 30.65
N ARG A 868 -0.91 7.93 30.60
CA ARG A 868 -0.45 7.22 31.80
C ARG A 868 0.69 7.94 32.49
N LYS A 869 1.63 8.52 31.73
CA LYS A 869 2.87 9.11 32.22
C LYS A 869 2.77 10.60 32.56
N THR A 870 1.84 11.34 31.95
CA THR A 870 1.71 12.80 32.13
C THR A 870 1.66 13.24 33.59
N PRO A 871 0.90 12.62 34.52
CA PRO A 871 0.89 13.11 35.88
C PRO A 871 2.29 13.12 36.53
N ALA A 872 3.02 12.00 36.42
CA ALA A 872 4.36 11.88 36.98
C ALA A 872 5.41 12.74 36.25
N ALA A 873 5.23 12.95 34.93
CA ALA A 873 6.09 13.84 34.16
C ALA A 873 5.88 15.30 34.58
N THR A 874 4.64 15.74 34.75
CA THR A 874 4.31 17.10 35.21
C THR A 874 4.86 17.34 36.63
N ASP A 875 4.72 16.39 37.52
CA ASP A 875 5.29 16.49 38.88
C ASP A 875 6.82 16.67 38.88
N LEU A 876 7.53 15.95 37.99
CA LEU A 876 8.98 16.07 37.86
C LEU A 876 9.42 17.35 37.14
N LEU A 877 8.66 17.81 36.15
CA LEU A 877 8.95 19.06 35.44
C LEU A 877 8.70 20.29 36.33
N GLY A 878 7.80 20.18 37.31
CA GLY A 878 7.53 21.24 38.29
C GLY A 878 7.24 22.61 37.61
N ASP A 879 7.99 23.64 37.95
CA ASP A 879 7.82 24.99 37.40
C ASP A 879 7.94 25.05 35.88
N ALA A 880 8.69 24.13 35.26
CA ALA A 880 8.79 24.07 33.79
C ALA A 880 7.46 23.72 33.10
N ALA A 881 6.50 23.11 33.81
CA ALA A 881 5.18 22.79 33.29
C ALA A 881 4.16 23.95 33.47
N LEU A 882 4.46 24.97 34.25
CA LEU A 882 3.55 26.10 34.48
C LEU A 882 3.28 26.90 33.21
N VAL A 883 4.19 26.88 32.23
CA VAL A 883 3.99 27.52 30.93
C VAL A 883 2.73 26.99 30.22
N TRP A 884 2.32 25.76 30.50
CA TRP A 884 1.15 25.15 29.82
C TRP A 884 -0.17 25.79 30.25
N GLU A 885 -0.19 26.49 31.37
CA GLU A 885 -1.34 27.21 31.92
C GLU A 885 -1.28 28.70 31.54
N ALA A 886 -0.17 29.19 30.93
CA ALA A 886 0.02 30.57 30.57
C ALA A 886 -0.89 31.02 29.43
N GLN A 887 -1.47 32.20 29.55
CA GLN A 887 -2.33 32.82 28.53
C GLN A 887 -1.56 33.78 27.62
#